data_f5fafca33d93a294563da98eee3d5f12
#
_entry.id   f5fafca33d93a294563da98eee3d5f12
#
_cell.length_a   1.000
_cell.length_b   1.000
_cell.length_c   1.000
_cell.angle_alpha   90.00
_cell.angle_beta   90.00
_cell.angle_gamma   90.00
#
_symmetry.space_group_name_H-M   'P 1'
#
loop_
_entity.id
_entity.type
_entity.pdbx_description
1 polymer ?
#
loop_
_entity_poly.entity_id
_entity_poly.type
_entity_poly.pdbx_seq_one_letter_code
_entity_poly.pdbx_strand_id
1 'polypeptide(L)'
;MRVFAVFLTLLLLGSTNAQVVIQGKVVDVSSRKPLSGAKIQVDKQEALATTGADGAFEVKGIEPGYHTVSVTVDGYESESSSELLFTYDKSPYILLELASLASGVGEVTIRKTNIQKREAESPVSSQKLSIREIERNPGGNRDISKIIQSLPGVVSVPGFRNDVVIRGGAPSENKFYLDGIEIPIINHFQTQGSTGGPVGLLNVNFIKEVNFYTGAFPVNFANGLSSVLDFRQMDGNANKAKYRFTLGSSDVGFTADGPMGKKATYIFSARQSYLQGLFSVLGLPFLPNFIDYQAKVKVKLNDKDDISFLMVGAVDFFRLNLKVNDNITDSLQLKSNKYILGYLPVYRQWNYTFGTVYTHYGKGSKTQYFLSRNMLNNTSYKYRNNDESTEDNRIFTYNSIEEENKLRVENSRSLNRWKVLTGAGVEYVQFGVDNKAKILIPGAPGTAGIVKDIAFNSQLNLAKYSGFVRAYRNVMGNGTLSFAGRLDGNTFNKEMQNVLNQPTASVSASLPTKVDGLFFNANVGQFTQLPSYTILGYRNAAGELDNLNRVKYIRNRMVAAGLQYNKVKDTRITLEGFYKKYANYPLALNDSICLGNLGTDFAVVGNEPVSSVCDGRAYGMEFLIQKRSRSGLYGILAYTLSWSEFNDKNGKAVNSAWDSRHTLSLVGGMKLKRNWEMGAKFRMASGRPYTPYDVQRSLVKGNWDVKGVALNDYSRLNAERLGTFSQLDVRVDKVWYFKRSSLNLYMDIQNFLNKEYVGQPTLIASQDAAGNLITDPNATLPSYRGDYLVNSTGFLQPSIGVIFDF
;
A
#
# COMPACT_ATOMS: atom_id res chain seq x y z
N MET A 1 -28.36 -24.19 15.00
CA MET A 1 -29.58 -24.11 14.16
C MET A 1 -30.71 -23.26 14.74
N ARG A 2 -31.04 -23.31 16.03
CA ARG A 2 -32.15 -22.50 16.63
C ARG A 2 -31.87 -20.98 16.63
N VAL A 3 -30.67 -20.52 16.80
CA VAL A 3 -30.30 -19.10 16.76
C VAL A 3 -30.41 -18.54 15.32
N PHE A 4 -30.14 -19.34 14.30
CA PHE A 4 -30.25 -18.95 12.89
C PHE A 4 -31.73 -18.82 12.46
N ALA A 5 -32.62 -19.64 13.01
CA ALA A 5 -34.06 -19.58 12.72
C ALA A 5 -34.72 -18.35 13.34
N VAL A 6 -34.30 -17.92 14.54
CA VAL A 6 -34.82 -16.70 15.19
C VAL A 6 -34.39 -15.44 14.45
N PHE A 7 -33.18 -15.44 13.89
CA PHE A 7 -32.68 -14.34 13.02
C PHE A 7 -33.48 -14.23 11.71
N LEU A 8 -33.90 -15.37 11.13
CA LEU A 8 -34.63 -15.38 9.86
C LEU A 8 -36.08 -14.92 10.02
N THR A 9 -36.71 -15.16 11.18
CA THR A 9 -38.09 -14.77 11.46
C THR A 9 -38.26 -13.29 11.78
N LEU A 10 -37.27 -12.61 12.32
CA LEU A 10 -37.25 -11.15 12.54
C LEU A 10 -37.17 -10.33 11.24
N LEU A 11 -36.82 -10.97 10.11
CA LEU A 11 -36.66 -10.36 8.78
C LEU A 11 -37.96 -10.19 7.97
N LEU A 12 -39.07 -10.72 8.42
CA LEU A 12 -40.31 -10.86 7.58
C LEU A 12 -41.44 -9.87 7.90
N LEU A 13 -41.29 -8.92 8.81
CA LEU A 13 -42.39 -8.02 9.18
C LEU A 13 -42.21 -6.59 8.66
N GLY A 14 -43.05 -6.22 7.72
CA GLY A 14 -43.53 -4.87 7.45
C GLY A 14 -43.15 -4.25 6.09
N SER A 15 -44.11 -4.15 5.21
CA SER A 15 -44.09 -3.40 3.95
C SER A 15 -44.56 -1.94 4.12
N THR A 16 -43.66 -1.00 4.22
CA THR A 16 -43.86 0.40 3.92
C THR A 16 -42.78 0.85 2.94
N ASN A 17 -43.07 1.69 1.99
CA ASN A 17 -42.14 2.14 0.94
C ASN A 17 -40.93 2.88 1.56
N ALA A 18 -39.88 2.17 1.91
CA ALA A 18 -38.63 2.79 2.28
C ALA A 18 -37.97 3.37 1.01
N GLN A 19 -37.61 4.63 1.00
CA GLN A 19 -36.90 5.30 -0.09
C GLN A 19 -35.50 5.62 0.37
N VAL A 20 -34.52 5.48 -0.53
CA VAL A 20 -33.18 6.01 -0.30
C VAL A 20 -33.24 7.52 -0.30
N VAL A 21 -32.65 8.12 0.72
CA VAL A 21 -32.54 9.58 0.85
C VAL A 21 -31.07 9.94 0.85
N ILE A 22 -30.66 10.78 -0.12
CA ILE A 22 -29.33 11.33 -0.21
C ILE A 22 -29.35 12.71 0.42
N GLN A 23 -28.57 12.92 1.47
CA GLN A 23 -28.46 14.19 2.19
C GLN A 23 -27.05 14.70 2.16
N GLY A 24 -26.90 16.03 2.12
CA GLY A 24 -25.59 16.63 2.16
C GLY A 24 -25.60 18.13 2.26
N LYS A 25 -24.42 18.71 2.15
CA LYS A 25 -24.18 20.14 2.21
C LYS A 25 -23.16 20.55 1.18
N VAL A 26 -23.37 21.73 0.58
CA VAL A 26 -22.44 22.35 -0.38
C VAL A 26 -21.85 23.59 0.26
N VAL A 27 -20.51 23.69 0.27
CA VAL A 27 -19.79 24.79 0.87
C VAL A 27 -18.60 25.24 0.01
N ASP A 28 -18.17 26.48 0.18
CA ASP A 28 -16.89 26.95 -0.36
C ASP A 28 -15.71 26.29 0.35
N VAL A 29 -14.76 25.74 -0.40
CA VAL A 29 -13.62 24.95 0.13
C VAL A 29 -12.69 25.73 1.05
N SER A 30 -12.60 27.07 0.84
CA SER A 30 -11.67 27.94 1.58
C SER A 30 -12.32 28.61 2.78
N SER A 31 -13.58 29.05 2.66
CA SER A 31 -14.27 29.82 3.69
C SER A 31 -15.31 29.04 4.47
N ARG A 32 -15.64 27.79 4.06
CA ARG A 32 -16.76 26.99 4.60
C ARG A 32 -18.13 27.63 4.52
N LYS A 33 -18.25 28.75 3.83
CA LYS A 33 -19.57 29.40 3.64
C LYS A 33 -20.50 28.46 2.86
N PRO A 34 -21.77 28.36 3.31
CA PRO A 34 -22.77 27.61 2.57
C PRO A 34 -23.01 28.22 1.19
N LEU A 35 -23.19 27.37 0.19
CA LEU A 35 -23.52 27.77 -1.17
C LEU A 35 -25.00 27.46 -1.44
N SER A 36 -25.81 28.52 -1.48
CA SER A 36 -27.23 28.46 -1.82
C SER A 36 -27.43 28.41 -3.34
N GLY A 37 -28.51 27.76 -3.78
CA GLY A 37 -28.87 27.71 -5.20
C GLY A 37 -28.02 26.75 -6.03
N ALA A 38 -27.19 25.94 -5.40
CA ALA A 38 -26.40 24.95 -6.09
C ALA A 38 -27.27 23.77 -6.59
N LYS A 39 -27.18 23.47 -7.87
CA LYS A 39 -27.95 22.38 -8.53
C LYS A 39 -27.29 21.03 -8.24
N ILE A 40 -28.07 20.10 -7.70
CA ILE A 40 -27.64 18.77 -7.32
C ILE A 40 -28.13 17.78 -8.36
N GLN A 41 -27.23 16.98 -8.88
CA GLN A 41 -27.49 15.88 -9.82
C GLN A 41 -27.01 14.56 -9.20
N VAL A 42 -27.81 13.51 -9.38
CA VAL A 42 -27.40 12.14 -9.03
C VAL A 42 -27.25 11.37 -10.34
N ASP A 43 -26.09 10.73 -10.54
CA ASP A 43 -25.86 9.87 -11.68
C ASP A 43 -26.02 10.55 -13.06
N LYS A 44 -25.75 11.86 -13.15
CA LYS A 44 -25.91 12.65 -14.39
C LYS A 44 -27.36 12.76 -14.90
N GLN A 45 -28.33 12.48 -14.04
CA GLN A 45 -29.72 12.84 -14.31
C GLN A 45 -29.87 14.38 -14.27
N GLU A 46 -31.02 14.88 -14.72
CA GLU A 46 -31.35 16.30 -14.55
C GLU A 46 -31.27 16.70 -13.06
N ALA A 47 -31.15 18.00 -12.78
CA ALA A 47 -31.05 18.51 -11.42
C ALA A 47 -32.25 18.05 -10.58
N LEU A 48 -31.97 17.18 -9.59
CA LEU A 48 -32.99 16.57 -8.72
C LEU A 48 -33.30 17.41 -7.48
N ALA A 49 -32.41 18.30 -7.10
CA ALA A 49 -32.57 19.20 -5.97
C ALA A 49 -31.71 20.48 -6.14
N THR A 50 -32.00 21.49 -5.33
CA THR A 50 -31.24 22.72 -5.22
C THR A 50 -30.94 22.97 -3.74
N THR A 51 -29.75 23.47 -3.41
CA THR A 51 -29.37 23.74 -2.02
C THR A 51 -30.13 24.94 -1.44
N GLY A 52 -30.54 24.84 -0.17
CA GLY A 52 -31.11 25.90 0.62
C GLY A 52 -30.11 27.00 1.02
N ALA A 53 -30.55 27.99 1.78
CA ALA A 53 -29.73 29.10 2.26
C ALA A 53 -28.56 28.65 3.14
N ASP A 54 -28.72 27.55 3.83
CA ASP A 54 -27.68 26.89 4.65
C ASP A 54 -26.76 25.96 3.86
N GLY A 55 -26.95 25.86 2.54
CA GLY A 55 -26.22 24.97 1.64
C GLY A 55 -26.64 23.51 1.71
N ALA A 56 -27.67 23.16 2.51
CA ALA A 56 -28.13 21.78 2.63
C ALA A 56 -28.98 21.34 1.44
N PHE A 57 -28.97 20.05 1.13
CA PHE A 57 -29.80 19.43 0.11
C PHE A 57 -30.28 18.05 0.52
N GLU A 58 -31.43 17.65 -0.04
CA GLU A 58 -32.01 16.34 0.11
C GLU A 58 -32.54 15.85 -1.24
N VAL A 59 -32.18 14.62 -1.63
CA VAL A 59 -32.70 13.94 -2.83
C VAL A 59 -33.36 12.63 -2.42
N LYS A 60 -34.62 12.42 -2.82
CA LYS A 60 -35.44 11.22 -2.54
C LYS A 60 -35.69 10.42 -3.80
N GLY A 61 -36.13 9.17 -3.62
CA GLY A 61 -36.58 8.34 -4.73
C GLY A 61 -35.47 7.68 -5.54
N ILE A 62 -34.25 7.60 -4.99
CA ILE A 62 -33.11 6.92 -5.62
C ILE A 62 -33.16 5.44 -5.26
N GLU A 63 -32.81 4.56 -6.20
CA GLU A 63 -32.70 3.13 -5.93
C GLU A 63 -31.47 2.83 -5.06
N PRO A 64 -31.49 1.76 -4.23
CA PRO A 64 -30.30 1.34 -3.49
C PRO A 64 -29.16 0.95 -4.43
N GLY A 65 -27.94 1.40 -4.11
CA GLY A 65 -26.76 1.11 -4.91
C GLY A 65 -25.65 2.13 -4.80
N TYR A 66 -24.67 2.01 -5.66
CA TYR A 66 -23.58 2.98 -5.77
C TYR A 66 -24.01 4.15 -6.65
N HIS A 67 -23.90 5.36 -6.11
CA HIS A 67 -24.26 6.61 -6.78
C HIS A 67 -23.18 7.67 -6.65
N THR A 68 -23.11 8.57 -7.61
CA THR A 68 -22.28 9.80 -7.57
C THR A 68 -23.19 11.00 -7.50
N VAL A 69 -22.89 11.92 -6.60
CA VAL A 69 -23.61 13.19 -6.47
C VAL A 69 -22.75 14.30 -7.05
N SER A 70 -23.25 15.03 -8.02
CA SER A 70 -22.58 16.15 -8.68
C SER A 70 -23.27 17.45 -8.32
N VAL A 71 -22.50 18.52 -8.23
CA VAL A 71 -22.99 19.85 -7.92
C VAL A 71 -22.44 20.90 -8.88
N THR A 72 -23.28 21.80 -9.27
CA THR A 72 -22.92 22.97 -10.06
C THR A 72 -23.56 24.24 -9.45
N VAL A 73 -22.78 25.30 -9.37
CA VAL A 73 -23.25 26.63 -8.95
C VAL A 73 -22.42 27.69 -9.66
N ASP A 74 -23.05 28.82 -10.00
CA ASP A 74 -22.38 29.88 -10.72
C ASP A 74 -21.23 30.51 -9.91
N GLY A 75 -20.11 30.77 -10.57
CA GLY A 75 -18.90 31.30 -9.96
C GLY A 75 -18.00 30.26 -9.26
N TYR A 76 -18.34 28.96 -9.33
CA TYR A 76 -17.58 27.87 -8.73
C TYR A 76 -17.23 26.76 -9.73
N GLU A 77 -16.14 26.07 -9.48
CA GLU A 77 -15.82 24.84 -10.20
C GLU A 77 -16.85 23.76 -9.83
N SER A 78 -17.41 23.06 -10.84
CA SER A 78 -18.31 21.93 -10.58
C SER A 78 -17.56 20.81 -9.86
N GLU A 79 -18.22 20.17 -8.88
CA GLU A 79 -17.65 19.08 -8.09
C GLU A 79 -18.55 17.85 -8.16
N SER A 80 -17.94 16.68 -7.99
CA SER A 80 -18.67 15.40 -7.91
C SER A 80 -18.09 14.57 -6.78
N SER A 81 -18.94 13.93 -5.98
CA SER A 81 -18.48 12.96 -5.00
C SER A 81 -17.76 11.78 -5.68
N SER A 82 -16.95 11.06 -4.91
CA SER A 82 -16.63 9.67 -5.26
C SER A 82 -17.92 8.84 -5.36
N GLU A 83 -17.87 7.68 -5.99
CA GLU A 83 -18.99 6.74 -6.01
C GLU A 83 -19.20 6.20 -4.59
N LEU A 84 -20.39 6.39 -4.01
CA LEU A 84 -20.76 6.01 -2.65
C LEU A 84 -21.93 5.04 -2.64
N LEU A 85 -21.93 4.11 -1.70
CA LEU A 85 -23.04 3.18 -1.52
C LEU A 85 -24.17 3.82 -0.68
N PHE A 86 -25.36 3.86 -1.27
CA PHE A 86 -26.60 4.29 -0.60
C PHE A 86 -27.58 3.14 -0.51
N THR A 87 -28.12 2.94 0.67
CA THR A 87 -29.13 1.92 0.94
C THR A 87 -30.29 2.53 1.72
N TYR A 88 -31.37 1.79 1.94
CA TYR A 88 -32.52 2.31 2.71
C TYR A 88 -32.17 2.70 4.14
N ASP A 89 -31.17 2.04 4.71
CA ASP A 89 -30.71 2.23 6.09
C ASP A 89 -29.39 2.98 6.17
N LYS A 90 -28.55 2.93 5.11
CA LYS A 90 -27.23 3.52 5.07
C LYS A 90 -27.10 4.50 3.89
N SER A 91 -27.20 5.78 4.20
CA SER A 91 -26.96 6.86 3.27
C SER A 91 -25.91 7.78 3.88
N PRO A 92 -24.66 7.79 3.32
CA PRO A 92 -23.61 8.67 3.81
C PRO A 92 -24.06 10.13 3.69
N TYR A 93 -23.73 10.96 4.68
CA TYR A 93 -23.89 12.40 4.57
C TYR A 93 -22.79 12.98 3.69
N ILE A 94 -23.16 13.71 2.65
CA ILE A 94 -22.21 14.20 1.65
C ILE A 94 -21.86 15.66 1.91
N LEU A 95 -20.57 15.94 2.09
CA LEU A 95 -20.04 17.29 2.07
C LEU A 95 -19.34 17.51 0.73
N LEU A 96 -19.87 18.47 -0.07
CA LEU A 96 -19.27 18.89 -1.33
C LEU A 96 -18.63 20.27 -1.14
N GLU A 97 -17.32 20.33 -1.35
CA GLU A 97 -16.49 21.52 -1.16
C GLU A 97 -16.09 22.08 -2.53
N LEU A 98 -16.61 23.23 -2.91
CA LEU A 98 -16.38 23.84 -4.19
C LEU A 98 -15.33 24.94 -4.11
N ALA A 99 -14.43 24.95 -5.09
CA ALA A 99 -13.48 26.04 -5.27
C ALA A 99 -14.07 27.14 -6.12
N SER A 100 -13.98 28.42 -5.68
CA SER A 100 -14.39 29.55 -6.48
C SER A 100 -13.57 29.66 -7.78
N LEU A 101 -14.21 30.01 -8.88
CA LEU A 101 -13.52 30.37 -10.12
C LEU A 101 -12.80 31.71 -9.89
N ALA A 102 -11.57 31.82 -10.36
CA ALA A 102 -10.87 33.11 -10.35
C ALA A 102 -11.61 34.10 -11.24
N SER A 103 -11.85 35.31 -10.73
CA SER A 103 -12.55 36.40 -11.45
C SER A 103 -11.95 36.58 -12.85
N GLY A 104 -12.74 36.38 -13.90
CA GLY A 104 -12.37 36.68 -15.29
C GLY A 104 -12.47 35.54 -16.30
N VAL A 105 -13.01 34.39 -15.92
CA VAL A 105 -13.31 33.31 -16.88
C VAL A 105 -14.82 33.20 -17.03
N GLY A 106 -15.36 33.79 -18.10
CA GLY A 106 -16.75 33.60 -18.52
C GLY A 106 -16.95 32.16 -18.99
N GLU A 107 -18.17 31.69 -18.75
CA GLU A 107 -18.72 30.39 -19.14
C GLU A 107 -18.42 29.23 -18.20
N VAL A 108 -19.47 28.82 -17.48
CA VAL A 108 -19.49 27.59 -16.68
C VAL A 108 -19.53 26.39 -17.60
N THR A 109 -18.39 25.82 -17.92
CA THR A 109 -18.34 24.55 -18.61
C THR A 109 -18.62 23.47 -17.59
N ILE A 110 -19.76 22.76 -17.71
CA ILE A 110 -20.09 21.58 -16.91
C ILE A 110 -18.96 20.53 -17.09
N ARG A 111 -18.04 20.47 -16.13
CA ARG A 111 -16.96 19.48 -16.18
C ARG A 111 -17.52 18.09 -15.90
N LYS A 112 -17.30 17.19 -16.84
CA LYS A 112 -17.70 15.79 -16.81
C LYS A 112 -17.01 15.04 -15.67
N THR A 113 -17.73 14.13 -15.05
CA THR A 113 -17.39 13.07 -14.08
C THR A 113 -16.01 12.98 -13.42
N ASN A 114 -16.02 12.52 -12.17
CA ASN A 114 -14.86 12.36 -11.28
C ASN A 114 -13.72 11.49 -11.86
N ILE A 115 -14.02 10.50 -12.73
CA ILE A 115 -13.00 9.69 -13.42
C ILE A 115 -12.17 10.49 -14.42
N GLN A 116 -12.75 11.57 -14.95
CA GLN A 116 -12.12 12.43 -15.96
C GLN A 116 -11.47 13.67 -15.33
N LYS A 117 -11.77 13.94 -14.05
CA LYS A 117 -11.16 15.04 -13.30
C LYS A 117 -9.71 14.66 -13.01
N ARG A 118 -8.81 15.53 -13.44
CA ARG A 118 -7.39 15.41 -13.15
C ARG A 118 -7.08 16.05 -11.80
N GLU A 119 -6.14 15.50 -11.07
CA GLU A 119 -5.57 16.21 -9.94
C GLU A 119 -4.81 17.42 -10.45
N ALA A 120 -5.35 18.62 -10.23
CA ALA A 120 -4.70 19.86 -10.65
C ALA A 120 -3.33 20.03 -9.98
N GLU A 121 -3.17 19.45 -8.81
CA GLU A 121 -1.95 19.49 -8.01
C GLU A 121 -0.87 18.54 -8.53
N SER A 122 -1.26 17.38 -9.08
CA SER A 122 -0.37 16.37 -9.65
C SER A 122 -1.02 15.81 -10.91
N PRO A 123 -0.97 16.54 -12.02
CA PRO A 123 -1.77 16.23 -13.21
C PRO A 123 -1.26 15.02 -14.01
N VAL A 124 -0.10 14.47 -13.67
CA VAL A 124 0.59 13.40 -14.38
C VAL A 124 0.81 12.23 -13.46
N SER A 125 0.73 11.01 -13.99
CA SER A 125 1.02 9.77 -13.26
C SER A 125 0.18 9.62 -11.97
N SER A 126 -1.08 10.08 -11.99
CA SER A 126 -2.00 9.93 -10.86
C SER A 126 -3.22 9.10 -11.22
N GLN A 127 -3.60 8.21 -10.31
CA GLN A 127 -4.77 7.34 -10.43
C GLN A 127 -5.66 7.51 -9.20
N LYS A 128 -6.98 7.40 -9.40
CA LYS A 128 -7.94 7.36 -8.29
C LYS A 128 -8.66 6.02 -8.30
N LEU A 129 -8.76 5.39 -7.14
CA LEU A 129 -9.62 4.23 -6.92
C LEU A 129 -10.83 4.65 -6.10
N SER A 130 -12.02 4.26 -6.56
CA SER A 130 -13.27 4.45 -5.83
C SER A 130 -13.54 3.29 -4.86
N ILE A 131 -14.43 3.52 -3.90
CA ILE A 131 -14.86 2.48 -2.95
C ILE A 131 -15.38 1.22 -3.65
N ARG A 132 -16.10 1.35 -4.77
CA ARG A 132 -16.62 0.21 -5.54
C ARG A 132 -15.49 -0.61 -6.16
N GLU A 133 -14.50 0.06 -6.77
CA GLU A 133 -13.32 -0.62 -7.33
C GLU A 133 -12.54 -1.35 -6.24
N ILE A 134 -12.62 -0.89 -4.98
CA ILE A 134 -11.98 -1.51 -3.82
C ILE A 134 -12.79 -2.69 -3.30
N GLU A 135 -14.08 -2.49 -3.00
CA GLU A 135 -14.93 -3.52 -2.35
C GLU A 135 -15.27 -4.69 -3.28
N ARG A 136 -15.33 -4.47 -4.60
CA ARG A 136 -15.76 -5.45 -5.62
C ARG A 136 -14.62 -6.05 -6.43
N ASN A 137 -13.36 -5.82 -6.02
CA ASN A 137 -12.19 -6.35 -6.73
C ASN A 137 -12.08 -7.87 -6.54
N PRO A 138 -12.16 -8.71 -7.61
CA PRO A 138 -12.01 -10.14 -7.48
C PRO A 138 -10.62 -10.52 -6.97
N GLY A 139 -10.52 -11.50 -6.07
CA GLY A 139 -9.27 -11.93 -5.44
C GLY A 139 -8.61 -10.87 -4.56
N GLY A 140 -9.28 -9.74 -4.34
CA GLY A 140 -8.75 -8.66 -3.52
C GLY A 140 -8.86 -8.91 -2.03
N ASN A 141 -9.75 -9.78 -1.58
CA ASN A 141 -10.02 -10.07 -0.16
C ASN A 141 -10.14 -8.81 0.71
N ARG A 142 -10.62 -7.71 0.11
CA ARG A 142 -10.72 -6.41 0.76
C ARG A 142 -9.36 -5.86 1.24
N ASP A 143 -8.27 -6.29 0.62
CA ASP A 143 -6.92 -5.84 0.86
C ASP A 143 -6.51 -4.81 -0.20
N ILE A 144 -6.20 -3.61 0.25
CA ILE A 144 -5.87 -2.49 -0.63
C ILE A 144 -4.60 -2.74 -1.45
N SER A 145 -3.62 -3.44 -0.88
CA SER A 145 -2.37 -3.78 -1.58
C SER A 145 -2.62 -4.67 -2.79
N LYS A 146 -3.54 -5.65 -2.68
CA LYS A 146 -3.95 -6.52 -3.80
C LYS A 146 -4.75 -5.78 -4.88
N ILE A 147 -5.49 -4.75 -4.47
CA ILE A 147 -6.28 -3.94 -5.38
C ILE A 147 -5.39 -3.01 -6.20
N ILE A 148 -4.40 -2.39 -5.56
CA ILE A 148 -3.40 -1.53 -6.22
C ILE A 148 -2.62 -2.29 -7.29
N GLN A 149 -2.38 -3.59 -7.13
CA GLN A 149 -1.76 -4.45 -8.16
C GLN A 149 -2.56 -4.54 -9.48
N SER A 150 -3.76 -3.97 -9.53
CA SER A 150 -4.56 -3.85 -10.76
C SER A 150 -4.26 -2.57 -11.56
N LEU A 151 -3.41 -1.69 -11.06
CA LEU A 151 -3.06 -0.42 -11.68
C LEU A 151 -1.79 -0.52 -12.54
N PRO A 152 -1.63 0.37 -13.55
CA PRO A 152 -0.41 0.39 -14.36
C PRO A 152 0.81 0.74 -13.51
N GLY A 153 1.96 0.22 -13.89
CA GLY A 153 3.22 0.41 -13.17
C GLY A 153 3.40 -0.48 -11.94
N VAL A 154 2.37 -1.21 -11.51
CA VAL A 154 2.43 -2.06 -10.31
C VAL A 154 2.63 -3.51 -10.68
N VAL A 155 3.69 -4.12 -10.15
CA VAL A 155 3.99 -5.53 -10.39
C VAL A 155 3.24 -6.40 -9.40
N SER A 156 2.57 -7.44 -9.90
CA SER A 156 1.99 -8.49 -9.06
C SER A 156 3.08 -9.45 -8.60
N VAL A 157 3.20 -9.60 -7.29
CA VAL A 157 4.13 -10.55 -6.67
C VAL A 157 3.36 -11.81 -6.31
N PRO A 158 3.72 -13.00 -6.84
CA PRO A 158 3.08 -14.26 -6.44
C PRO A 158 3.46 -14.67 -5.02
N GLY A 159 2.61 -15.48 -4.38
CA GLY A 159 2.84 -16.01 -3.03
C GLY A 159 2.09 -15.25 -1.93
N PHE A 160 2.54 -15.46 -0.70
CA PHE A 160 1.89 -14.93 0.51
C PHE A 160 2.28 -13.49 0.87
N ARG A 161 2.96 -12.77 -0.01
CA ARG A 161 3.37 -11.38 0.22
C ARG A 161 2.63 -10.42 -0.71
N ASN A 162 2.28 -9.25 -0.19
CA ASN A 162 1.64 -8.17 -0.93
C ASN A 162 2.58 -6.96 -1.08
N ASP A 163 3.84 -7.24 -1.45
CA ASP A 163 4.78 -6.15 -1.72
C ASP A 163 4.27 -5.26 -2.85
N VAL A 164 4.39 -3.96 -2.64
CA VAL A 164 3.98 -2.96 -3.62
C VAL A 164 5.22 -2.51 -4.38
N VAL A 165 5.45 -3.11 -5.54
CA VAL A 165 6.58 -2.82 -6.45
C VAL A 165 6.08 -1.94 -7.59
N ILE A 166 6.61 -0.72 -7.72
CA ILE A 166 6.08 0.28 -8.64
C ILE A 166 7.18 0.83 -9.54
N ARG A 167 6.96 0.72 -10.87
CA ARG A 167 7.89 1.23 -11.88
C ARG A 167 9.33 0.77 -11.62
N GLY A 168 9.50 -0.51 -11.27
CA GLY A 168 10.79 -1.14 -11.01
C GLY A 168 11.52 -0.65 -9.76
N GLY A 169 10.88 0.13 -8.90
CA GLY A 169 11.45 0.55 -7.62
C GLY A 169 11.17 -0.44 -6.51
N ALA A 170 12.03 -0.44 -5.48
CA ALA A 170 11.89 -1.31 -4.33
C ALA A 170 10.63 -1.00 -3.50
N PRO A 171 10.07 -1.97 -2.77
CA PRO A 171 8.90 -1.74 -1.92
C PRO A 171 9.09 -0.65 -0.87
N SER A 172 10.30 -0.46 -0.34
CA SER A 172 10.65 0.60 0.62
C SER A 172 10.57 2.03 0.06
N GLU A 173 10.46 2.19 -1.27
CA GLU A 173 10.35 3.49 -1.94
C GLU A 173 8.93 4.09 -1.93
N ASN A 174 7.96 3.36 -1.40
CA ASN A 174 6.57 3.78 -1.35
C ASN A 174 6.24 4.44 0.00
N LYS A 175 5.33 5.43 -0.03
CA LYS A 175 4.84 6.11 1.16
C LYS A 175 3.32 6.10 1.23
N PHE A 176 2.82 5.98 2.45
CA PHE A 176 1.40 5.78 2.73
C PHE A 176 0.89 6.87 3.68
N TYR A 177 -0.24 7.47 3.33
CA TYR A 177 -0.88 8.53 4.12
C TYR A 177 -2.35 8.19 4.33
N LEU A 178 -2.86 8.43 5.53
CA LEU A 178 -4.26 8.28 5.91
C LEU A 178 -4.79 9.66 6.35
N ASP A 179 -5.69 10.27 5.57
CA ASP A 179 -6.17 11.64 5.75
C ASP A 179 -5.04 12.68 5.96
N GLY A 180 -3.91 12.49 5.26
CA GLY A 180 -2.73 13.36 5.31
C GLY A 180 -1.74 13.03 6.44
N ILE A 181 -2.03 12.10 7.33
CA ILE A 181 -1.10 11.55 8.33
C ILE A 181 -0.33 10.38 7.71
N GLU A 182 1.00 10.42 7.78
CA GLU A 182 1.83 9.31 7.33
C GLU A 182 1.64 8.09 8.24
N ILE A 183 1.40 6.93 7.65
CA ILE A 183 1.32 5.64 8.32
C ILE A 183 2.51 4.77 7.86
N PRO A 184 3.25 4.13 8.78
CA PRO A 184 4.47 3.41 8.42
C PRO A 184 4.19 2.15 7.60
N ILE A 185 3.06 1.50 7.83
CA ILE A 185 2.70 0.21 7.24
C ILE A 185 1.25 0.18 6.79
N ILE A 186 0.95 -0.65 5.79
CA ILE A 186 -0.41 -0.92 5.30
C ILE A 186 -0.78 -2.40 5.35
N ASN A 187 0.12 -3.26 5.79
CA ASN A 187 -0.07 -4.71 5.87
C ASN A 187 0.36 -5.24 7.24
N HIS A 188 -0.29 -6.30 7.69
CA HIS A 188 0.15 -7.13 8.81
C HIS A 188 1.41 -7.91 8.45
N PHE A 189 2.25 -8.24 9.43
CA PHE A 189 3.49 -9.01 9.27
C PHE A 189 4.47 -8.38 8.28
N GLN A 190 4.60 -7.06 8.32
CA GLN A 190 5.48 -6.33 7.43
C GLN A 190 6.96 -6.57 7.77
N THR A 191 7.79 -6.71 6.73
CA THR A 191 9.25 -6.74 6.88
C THR A 191 9.77 -5.34 7.21
N GLN A 192 10.55 -5.19 8.27
CA GLN A 192 11.15 -3.93 8.66
C GLN A 192 12.18 -3.46 7.62
N GLY A 193 12.18 -2.17 7.32
CA GLY A 193 13.00 -1.57 6.25
C GLY A 193 12.46 -1.82 4.85
N SER A 194 11.24 -2.42 4.71
CA SER A 194 10.57 -2.71 3.45
C SER A 194 9.07 -2.50 3.59
N THR A 195 8.28 -3.09 2.68
CA THR A 195 6.81 -3.24 2.78
C THR A 195 6.45 -4.72 2.67
N GLY A 196 5.23 -5.03 2.35
CA GLY A 196 4.76 -6.40 2.17
C GLY A 196 3.97 -6.89 3.37
N GLY A 197 3.83 -8.20 3.48
CA GLY A 197 2.95 -8.85 4.44
C GLY A 197 1.70 -9.42 3.74
N PRO A 198 1.09 -10.47 4.29
CA PRO A 198 0.07 -11.25 3.57
C PRO A 198 -1.33 -10.63 3.59
N VAL A 199 -1.64 -9.73 4.52
CA VAL A 199 -2.99 -9.21 4.76
C VAL A 199 -2.96 -7.70 4.99
N GLY A 200 -3.92 -6.98 4.41
CA GLY A 200 -4.06 -5.53 4.56
C GLY A 200 -4.52 -5.09 5.96
N LEU A 201 -3.85 -4.08 6.50
CA LEU A 201 -4.15 -3.45 7.78
C LEU A 201 -5.37 -2.52 7.72
N LEU A 202 -5.51 -1.75 6.63
CA LEU A 202 -6.56 -0.74 6.53
C LEU A 202 -7.93 -1.37 6.29
N ASN A 203 -8.93 -0.94 7.03
CA ASN A 203 -10.31 -1.34 6.77
C ASN A 203 -10.89 -0.55 5.59
N VAL A 204 -11.05 -1.24 4.47
CA VAL A 204 -11.55 -0.66 3.21
C VAL A 204 -12.95 -0.05 3.32
N ASN A 205 -13.77 -0.48 4.31
CA ASN A 205 -15.12 0.07 4.50
C ASN A 205 -15.13 1.57 4.80
N PHE A 206 -14.02 2.10 5.32
CA PHE A 206 -13.90 3.50 5.66
C PHE A 206 -13.13 4.32 4.62
N ILE A 207 -12.54 3.67 3.62
CA ILE A 207 -11.78 4.36 2.57
C ILE A 207 -12.76 4.78 1.46
N LYS A 208 -13.02 6.08 1.34
CA LYS A 208 -13.88 6.62 0.28
C LYS A 208 -13.16 6.75 -1.06
N GLU A 209 -11.85 6.99 -1.05
CA GLU A 209 -11.01 7.03 -2.25
C GLU A 209 -9.54 6.82 -1.90
N VAL A 210 -8.77 6.34 -2.86
CA VAL A 210 -7.31 6.24 -2.80
C VAL A 210 -6.75 7.06 -3.94
N ASN A 211 -5.90 8.05 -3.61
CA ASN A 211 -5.11 8.77 -4.58
C ASN A 211 -3.74 8.10 -4.68
N PHE A 212 -3.43 7.57 -5.82
CA PHE A 212 -2.20 6.86 -6.11
C PHE A 212 -1.35 7.67 -7.08
N TYR A 213 -0.16 8.07 -6.63
CA TYR A 213 0.79 8.88 -7.38
C TYR A 213 2.04 8.03 -7.68
N THR A 214 2.39 7.87 -8.96
CA THR A 214 3.60 7.15 -9.43
C THR A 214 4.64 8.09 -10.06
N GLY A 215 4.37 9.39 -9.98
CA GLY A 215 5.20 10.52 -10.41
C GLY A 215 4.54 11.81 -10.02
N ALA A 216 5.21 12.93 -10.19
CA ALA A 216 4.69 14.24 -9.78
C ALA A 216 4.12 14.23 -8.35
N PHE A 217 4.89 13.68 -7.41
CA PHE A 217 4.41 13.49 -6.02
C PHE A 217 3.99 14.81 -5.39
N PRO A 218 2.87 14.85 -4.63
CA PRO A 218 2.50 16.02 -3.88
C PRO A 218 3.61 16.41 -2.90
N VAL A 219 4.02 17.67 -2.92
CA VAL A 219 5.22 18.17 -2.21
C VAL A 219 5.12 18.14 -0.69
N ASN A 220 3.91 18.11 -0.15
CA ASN A 220 3.64 17.95 1.28
C ASN A 220 3.87 16.51 1.78
N PHE A 221 3.97 15.55 0.85
CA PHE A 221 4.31 14.15 1.15
C PHE A 221 5.78 13.92 0.83
N ALA A 222 6.54 13.48 1.82
CA ALA A 222 8.00 13.34 1.74
C ALA A 222 8.43 11.87 1.53
N ASN A 223 9.72 11.69 1.28
CA ASN A 223 10.42 10.40 1.32
C ASN A 223 9.89 9.32 0.37
N GLY A 224 9.15 9.65 -0.70
CA GLY A 224 8.72 8.71 -1.73
C GLY A 224 9.59 8.80 -2.97
N LEU A 225 10.05 7.66 -3.51
CA LEU A 225 10.81 7.59 -4.77
C LEU A 225 10.04 6.87 -5.89
N SER A 226 9.14 5.95 -5.54
CA SER A 226 8.37 5.16 -6.49
C SER A 226 6.88 5.47 -6.45
N SER A 227 6.30 5.63 -5.26
CA SER A 227 4.91 6.09 -5.15
C SER A 227 4.60 6.78 -3.84
N VAL A 228 3.48 7.51 -3.89
CA VAL A 228 2.75 8.00 -2.73
C VAL A 228 1.29 7.54 -2.85
N LEU A 229 0.78 6.93 -1.78
CA LEU A 229 -0.62 6.54 -1.66
C LEU A 229 -1.28 7.35 -0.54
N ASP A 230 -2.30 8.11 -0.90
CA ASP A 230 -3.08 8.92 0.03
C ASP A 230 -4.49 8.34 0.14
N PHE A 231 -4.75 7.70 1.27
CA PHE A 231 -6.03 7.09 1.62
C PHE A 231 -6.92 8.14 2.28
N ARG A 232 -8.07 8.39 1.69
CA ARG A 232 -9.08 9.31 2.24
C ARG A 232 -10.19 8.54 2.90
N GLN A 233 -10.39 8.76 4.19
CA GLN A 233 -11.48 8.16 4.94
C GLN A 233 -12.79 8.93 4.75
N MET A 234 -13.91 8.21 4.88
CA MET A 234 -15.21 8.86 5.08
C MET A 234 -15.29 9.50 6.47
N ASP A 235 -16.13 10.48 6.61
CA ASP A 235 -16.57 10.95 7.93
C ASP A 235 -17.74 10.08 8.40
N GLY A 236 -17.95 9.97 9.71
CA GLY A 236 -19.08 9.24 10.29
C GLY A 236 -20.43 9.89 9.90
N ASN A 237 -21.47 9.10 9.89
CA ASN A 237 -22.80 9.59 9.58
C ASN A 237 -23.25 10.62 10.63
N ALA A 238 -23.68 11.80 10.20
CA ALA A 238 -24.08 12.87 11.10
C ALA A 238 -25.49 12.70 11.70
N ASN A 239 -26.32 11.85 11.10
CA ASN A 239 -27.75 11.74 11.42
C ASN A 239 -28.10 10.49 12.22
N LYS A 240 -27.44 9.35 11.96
CA LYS A 240 -27.80 8.05 12.51
C LYS A 240 -26.60 7.15 12.69
N ALA A 241 -26.54 6.42 13.81
CA ALA A 241 -25.54 5.39 14.01
C ALA A 241 -25.80 4.19 13.08
N LYS A 242 -24.75 3.60 12.57
CA LYS A 242 -24.71 2.49 11.65
C LYS A 242 -23.68 1.46 12.09
N TYR A 243 -24.02 0.22 11.89
CA TYR A 243 -23.18 -0.90 12.29
C TYR A 243 -23.02 -1.86 11.12
N ARG A 244 -21.86 -2.47 11.03
CA ARG A 244 -21.57 -3.52 10.05
C ARG A 244 -20.83 -4.65 10.73
N PHE A 245 -21.33 -5.84 10.56
CA PHE A 245 -20.64 -7.08 10.88
C PHE A 245 -20.13 -7.72 9.60
N THR A 246 -18.89 -8.19 9.61
CA THR A 246 -18.25 -8.85 8.48
C THR A 246 -17.67 -10.18 8.94
N LEU A 247 -17.98 -11.23 8.21
CA LEU A 247 -17.25 -12.50 8.25
C LEU A 247 -16.55 -12.64 6.90
N GLY A 248 -15.23 -12.42 6.89
CA GLY A 248 -14.40 -12.50 5.69
C GLY A 248 -13.81 -13.88 5.47
N SER A 249 -12.83 -13.98 4.58
CA SER A 249 -12.07 -15.21 4.32
C SER A 249 -11.01 -15.51 5.38
N SER A 250 -10.58 -14.50 6.11
CA SER A 250 -9.45 -14.56 7.06
C SER A 250 -9.76 -13.97 8.43
N ASP A 251 -10.86 -13.22 8.56
CA ASP A 251 -11.14 -12.41 9.73
C ASP A 251 -12.65 -12.22 9.99
N VAL A 252 -12.94 -11.91 11.24
CA VAL A 252 -14.23 -11.39 11.69
C VAL A 252 -14.04 -9.92 12.02
N GLY A 253 -14.92 -9.06 11.52
CA GLY A 253 -14.83 -7.63 11.72
C GLY A 253 -16.14 -7.00 12.17
N PHE A 254 -16.02 -5.97 13.00
CA PHE A 254 -17.12 -5.10 13.40
C PHE A 254 -16.76 -3.66 13.04
N THR A 255 -17.69 -2.93 12.45
CA THR A 255 -17.55 -1.49 12.21
C THR A 255 -18.77 -0.74 12.72
N ALA A 256 -18.54 0.48 13.20
CA ALA A 256 -19.59 1.41 13.61
C ALA A 256 -19.27 2.80 13.09
N ASP A 257 -20.27 3.52 12.62
CA ASP A 257 -20.17 4.93 12.29
C ASP A 257 -21.44 5.68 12.70
N GLY A 258 -21.29 6.94 13.10
CA GLY A 258 -22.45 7.69 13.55
C GLY A 258 -22.15 9.06 14.15
N PRO A 259 -23.19 9.74 14.64
CA PRO A 259 -23.05 11.00 15.37
C PRO A 259 -22.54 10.80 16.80
N MET A 260 -21.71 11.71 17.25
CA MET A 260 -21.30 11.86 18.65
C MET A 260 -21.78 13.26 19.14
N GLY A 261 -23.04 13.34 19.50
CA GLY A 261 -23.73 14.61 19.78
C GLY A 261 -24.00 15.40 18.49
N LYS A 262 -24.17 16.72 18.63
CA LYS A 262 -24.57 17.62 17.50
C LYS A 262 -23.43 18.09 16.63
N LYS A 263 -22.19 18.01 17.11
CA LYS A 263 -21.01 18.62 16.46
C LYS A 263 -19.94 17.62 16.07
N ALA A 264 -20.07 16.38 16.44
CA ALA A 264 -19.06 15.37 16.18
C ALA A 264 -19.63 14.13 15.50
N THR A 265 -18.78 13.46 14.72
CA THR A 265 -19.07 12.15 14.13
C THR A 265 -17.91 11.21 14.37
N TYR A 266 -18.16 9.92 14.36
CA TYR A 266 -17.16 8.90 14.53
C TYR A 266 -17.27 7.78 13.50
N ILE A 267 -16.15 7.15 13.21
CA ILE A 267 -16.03 5.83 12.61
C ILE A 267 -15.15 4.98 13.52
N PHE A 268 -15.46 3.70 13.64
CA PHE A 268 -14.71 2.74 14.43
C PHE A 268 -14.74 1.36 13.79
N SER A 269 -13.62 0.66 13.80
CA SER A 269 -13.47 -0.71 13.34
C SER A 269 -12.58 -1.50 14.26
N ALA A 270 -12.94 -2.77 14.49
CA ALA A 270 -12.06 -3.78 15.07
C ALA A 270 -12.19 -5.06 14.27
N ARG A 271 -11.04 -5.73 14.00
CA ARG A 271 -11.00 -7.02 13.31
C ARG A 271 -10.14 -8.02 14.10
N GLN A 272 -10.54 -9.28 14.06
CA GLN A 272 -9.82 -10.42 14.63
C GLN A 272 -9.65 -11.49 13.55
N SER A 273 -8.42 -11.90 13.32
CA SER A 273 -8.09 -12.98 12.41
C SER A 273 -8.43 -14.35 13.00
N TYR A 274 -8.82 -15.31 12.15
CA TYR A 274 -8.89 -16.73 12.47
C TYR A 274 -7.96 -17.59 11.60
N LEU A 275 -6.98 -16.95 10.94
CA LEU A 275 -5.99 -17.61 10.07
C LEU A 275 -5.23 -18.73 10.78
N GLN A 276 -4.95 -18.58 12.08
CA GLN A 276 -4.28 -19.60 12.87
C GLN A 276 -5.02 -20.96 12.80
N GLY A 277 -6.32 -20.95 13.00
CA GLY A 277 -7.16 -22.16 12.91
C GLY A 277 -7.20 -22.71 11.49
N LEU A 278 -7.39 -21.84 10.49
CA LEU A 278 -7.42 -22.22 9.09
C LEU A 278 -6.09 -22.86 8.63
N PHE A 279 -4.96 -22.25 8.97
CA PHE A 279 -3.62 -22.74 8.60
C PHE A 279 -3.27 -24.05 9.30
N SER A 280 -3.73 -24.24 10.55
CA SER A 280 -3.60 -25.51 11.25
C SER A 280 -4.36 -26.64 10.53
N VAL A 281 -5.60 -26.38 10.10
CA VAL A 281 -6.40 -27.35 9.34
C VAL A 281 -5.80 -27.65 7.97
N LEU A 282 -5.20 -26.65 7.31
CA LEU A 282 -4.52 -26.79 6.02
C LEU A 282 -3.14 -27.46 6.12
N GLY A 283 -2.67 -27.80 7.33
CA GLY A 283 -1.37 -28.43 7.53
C GLY A 283 -0.19 -27.53 7.16
N LEU A 284 -0.29 -26.22 7.44
CA LEU A 284 0.81 -25.28 7.18
C LEU A 284 1.77 -25.21 8.38
N PRO A 285 3.09 -25.04 8.15
CA PRO A 285 4.09 -25.03 9.22
C PRO A 285 4.15 -23.75 10.05
N PHE A 286 3.26 -22.80 9.78
CA PHE A 286 3.19 -21.53 10.50
C PHE A 286 1.74 -21.08 10.73
N LEU A 287 1.52 -20.36 11.83
CA LEU A 287 0.20 -20.01 12.36
C LEU A 287 0.11 -18.51 12.63
N PRO A 288 -0.22 -17.67 11.60
CA PRO A 288 -0.41 -16.25 11.79
C PRO A 288 -1.73 -15.93 12.50
N ASN A 289 -1.73 -14.89 13.32
CA ASN A 289 -2.92 -14.32 13.95
C ASN A 289 -2.74 -12.82 14.12
N PHE A 290 -3.79 -12.03 13.95
CA PHE A 290 -3.75 -10.59 14.16
C PHE A 290 -5.04 -10.06 14.75
N ILE A 291 -4.90 -8.92 15.44
CA ILE A 291 -6.00 -8.05 15.85
C ILE A 291 -5.66 -6.65 15.37
N ASP A 292 -6.60 -5.96 14.75
CA ASP A 292 -6.43 -4.56 14.37
C ASP A 292 -7.64 -3.70 14.73
N TYR A 293 -7.37 -2.39 14.72
CA TYR A 293 -8.37 -1.37 14.94
C TYR A 293 -8.10 -0.14 14.11
N GLN A 294 -9.17 0.55 13.74
CA GLN A 294 -9.13 1.83 13.03
C GLN A 294 -10.26 2.72 13.54
N ALA A 295 -9.96 3.97 13.85
CA ALA A 295 -10.95 4.92 14.33
C ALA A 295 -10.68 6.33 13.80
N LYS A 296 -11.73 7.12 13.64
CA LYS A 296 -11.66 8.56 13.38
C LYS A 296 -12.81 9.24 14.10
N VAL A 297 -12.52 10.35 14.76
CA VAL A 297 -13.52 11.26 15.32
C VAL A 297 -13.29 12.62 14.69
N LYS A 298 -14.33 13.21 14.11
CA LYS A 298 -14.29 14.55 13.57
C LYS A 298 -15.26 15.46 14.33
N VAL A 299 -14.74 16.58 14.81
CA VAL A 299 -15.49 17.55 15.62
C VAL A 299 -15.52 18.90 14.89
N LYS A 300 -16.69 19.42 14.63
CA LYS A 300 -16.89 20.79 14.18
C LYS A 300 -16.88 21.72 15.41
N LEU A 301 -15.79 22.44 15.64
CA LEU A 301 -15.66 23.37 16.75
C LEU A 301 -16.58 24.59 16.54
N ASN A 302 -16.50 25.19 15.35
CA ASN A 302 -17.34 26.29 14.89
C ASN A 302 -17.41 26.29 13.34
N ASP A 303 -17.87 27.35 12.71
CA ASP A 303 -18.01 27.42 11.25
C ASP A 303 -16.68 27.53 10.50
N LYS A 304 -15.60 27.91 11.17
CA LYS A 304 -14.28 28.10 10.58
C LYS A 304 -13.26 27.06 11.04
N ASP A 305 -13.60 26.26 12.05
CA ASP A 305 -12.64 25.38 12.68
C ASP A 305 -13.21 23.97 12.85
N ASP A 306 -12.47 22.99 12.39
CA ASP A 306 -12.72 21.59 12.72
C ASP A 306 -11.44 20.89 13.20
N ILE A 307 -11.62 19.83 13.96
CA ILE A 307 -10.54 18.98 14.43
C ILE A 307 -10.92 17.52 14.19
N SER A 308 -9.96 16.75 13.70
CA SER A 308 -10.12 15.31 13.50
C SER A 308 -9.05 14.55 14.28
N PHE A 309 -9.45 13.52 14.95
CA PHE A 309 -8.56 12.54 15.59
C PHE A 309 -8.66 11.24 14.83
N LEU A 310 -7.55 10.64 14.49
CA LEU A 310 -7.50 9.34 13.84
C LEU A 310 -6.56 8.39 14.57
N MET A 311 -6.88 7.10 14.50
CA MET A 311 -6.07 6.04 15.08
C MET A 311 -6.16 4.80 14.17
N VAL A 312 -5.04 4.15 13.93
CA VAL A 312 -4.94 2.84 13.30
C VAL A 312 -3.82 2.05 13.94
N GLY A 313 -4.02 0.77 14.15
CA GLY A 313 -2.98 -0.06 14.74
C GLY A 313 -3.34 -1.54 14.74
N ALA A 314 -2.34 -2.36 15.02
CA ALA A 314 -2.45 -3.81 15.06
C ALA A 314 -1.48 -4.47 16.04
N VAL A 315 -1.83 -5.71 16.37
CA VAL A 315 -0.95 -6.67 17.05
C VAL A 315 -0.95 -7.96 16.23
N ASP A 316 0.24 -8.37 15.81
CA ASP A 316 0.48 -9.53 14.96
C ASP A 316 1.27 -10.60 15.73
N PHE A 317 0.83 -11.84 15.61
CA PHE A 317 1.48 -13.01 16.19
C PHE A 317 1.74 -14.03 15.10
N PHE A 318 2.97 -14.48 14.99
CA PHE A 318 3.37 -15.52 14.07
C PHE A 318 4.09 -16.63 14.84
N ARG A 319 3.48 -17.80 14.90
CA ARG A 319 4.00 -18.97 15.60
C ARG A 319 4.31 -20.09 14.62
N LEU A 320 5.22 -20.97 14.99
CA LEU A 320 5.50 -22.18 14.25
C LEU A 320 4.51 -23.29 14.65
N ASN A 321 4.08 -24.07 13.67
CA ASN A 321 3.26 -25.26 13.87
C ASN A 321 4.16 -26.49 14.02
N LEU A 322 4.73 -26.69 15.18
CA LEU A 322 5.70 -27.79 15.42
C LEU A 322 5.09 -29.19 15.26
N LYS A 323 3.75 -29.30 15.36
CA LYS A 323 3.00 -30.55 15.20
C LYS A 323 2.57 -30.85 13.76
N VAL A 324 2.93 -30.00 12.81
CA VAL A 324 2.48 -30.13 11.42
C VAL A 324 2.88 -31.46 10.77
N ASN A 325 3.96 -32.06 11.25
CA ASN A 325 4.52 -33.29 10.67
C ASN A 325 4.00 -34.57 11.32
N ASP A 326 3.22 -34.50 12.41
CA ASP A 326 2.85 -35.68 13.21
C ASP A 326 2.06 -36.73 12.42
N ASN A 327 1.33 -36.34 11.37
CA ASN A 327 0.50 -37.24 10.56
C ASN A 327 0.78 -37.16 9.05
N ILE A 328 1.93 -36.59 8.64
CA ILE A 328 2.26 -36.45 7.21
C ILE A 328 2.98 -37.70 6.71
N THR A 329 2.40 -38.29 5.64
CA THR A 329 2.96 -39.44 4.92
C THR A 329 3.68 -39.04 3.63
N ASP A 330 3.36 -37.84 3.07
CA ASP A 330 4.02 -37.32 1.89
C ASP A 330 5.45 -36.86 2.22
N SER A 331 6.43 -37.54 1.62
CA SER A 331 7.86 -37.27 1.87
C SER A 331 8.30 -35.87 1.39
N LEU A 332 7.72 -35.35 0.32
CA LEU A 332 8.06 -34.01 -0.19
C LEU A 332 7.51 -32.93 0.74
N GLN A 333 6.27 -33.06 1.18
CA GLN A 333 5.67 -32.14 2.13
C GLN A 333 6.40 -32.17 3.47
N LEU A 334 6.79 -33.36 3.96
CA LEU A 334 7.57 -33.53 5.17
C LEU A 334 8.93 -32.81 5.10
N LYS A 335 9.66 -32.96 3.97
CA LYS A 335 10.93 -32.25 3.71
C LYS A 335 10.73 -30.75 3.69
N SER A 336 9.70 -30.27 2.98
CA SER A 336 9.36 -28.85 2.89
C SER A 336 9.04 -28.26 4.26
N ASN A 337 8.18 -28.90 5.04
CA ASN A 337 7.82 -28.44 6.38
C ASN A 337 9.03 -28.41 7.32
N LYS A 338 9.87 -29.46 7.31
CA LYS A 338 11.11 -29.50 8.11
C LYS A 338 12.05 -28.34 7.74
N TYR A 339 12.22 -28.07 6.45
CA TYR A 339 13.02 -26.95 5.99
C TYR A 339 12.47 -25.62 6.49
N ILE A 340 11.15 -25.36 6.30
CA ILE A 340 10.50 -24.13 6.74
C ILE A 340 10.60 -23.96 8.26
N LEU A 341 10.29 -24.98 9.03
CA LEU A 341 10.43 -24.97 10.49
C LEU A 341 11.89 -24.77 10.94
N GLY A 342 12.86 -25.20 10.15
CA GLY A 342 14.29 -25.04 10.42
C GLY A 342 14.74 -23.58 10.40
N TYR A 343 14.28 -22.78 9.45
CA TYR A 343 14.79 -21.42 9.26
C TYR A 343 13.86 -20.32 9.72
N LEU A 344 12.53 -20.51 9.68
CA LEU A 344 11.59 -19.45 10.07
C LEU A 344 11.68 -19.10 11.56
N PRO A 345 11.81 -17.81 11.91
CA PRO A 345 11.72 -17.35 13.29
C PRO A 345 10.27 -17.30 13.77
N VAL A 346 10.09 -17.30 15.08
CA VAL A 346 8.89 -16.82 15.74
C VAL A 346 8.90 -15.29 15.68
N TYR A 347 7.74 -14.69 15.43
CA TYR A 347 7.64 -13.27 15.17
C TYR A 347 6.44 -12.65 15.86
N ARG A 348 6.63 -11.49 16.46
CA ARG A 348 5.58 -10.65 17.01
C ARG A 348 5.82 -9.20 16.57
N GLN A 349 4.77 -8.58 16.05
CA GLN A 349 4.77 -7.17 15.68
C GLN A 349 3.59 -6.47 16.33
N TRP A 350 3.78 -5.24 16.77
CA TRP A 350 2.66 -4.36 17.08
C TRP A 350 2.98 -2.95 16.62
N ASN A 351 1.93 -2.24 16.22
CA ASN A 351 2.08 -0.90 15.71
C ASN A 351 0.85 -0.06 16.02
N TYR A 352 1.05 1.24 16.06
CA TYR A 352 -0.02 2.21 15.98
C TYR A 352 0.42 3.50 15.31
N THR A 353 -0.54 4.17 14.69
CA THR A 353 -0.47 5.57 14.30
C THR A 353 -1.61 6.30 14.99
N PHE A 354 -1.28 7.35 15.71
CA PHE A 354 -2.22 8.29 16.30
C PHE A 354 -2.02 9.65 15.66
N GLY A 355 -3.08 10.32 15.22
CA GLY A 355 -2.99 11.59 14.54
C GLY A 355 -4.11 12.55 14.88
N THR A 356 -3.78 13.84 14.90
CA THR A 356 -4.73 14.95 15.05
C THR A 356 -4.54 15.91 13.91
N VAL A 357 -5.63 16.31 13.26
CA VAL A 357 -5.64 17.32 12.20
C VAL A 357 -6.58 18.44 12.63
N TYR A 358 -6.03 19.59 12.95
CA TYR A 358 -6.82 20.81 13.15
C TYR A 358 -6.82 21.62 11.87
N THR A 359 -8.01 22.06 11.43
CA THR A 359 -8.21 22.82 10.20
C THR A 359 -8.88 24.15 10.51
N HIS A 360 -8.25 25.24 10.08
CA HIS A 360 -8.79 26.59 10.13
C HIS A 360 -9.12 27.10 8.71
N TYR A 361 -10.35 27.54 8.49
CA TYR A 361 -10.86 28.09 7.23
C TYR A 361 -10.91 29.62 7.30
N GLY A 362 -10.10 30.30 6.47
CA GLY A 362 -10.04 31.74 6.36
C GLY A 362 -10.71 32.28 5.07
N LYS A 363 -10.57 33.55 4.80
CA LYS A 363 -10.99 34.13 3.52
C LYS A 363 -10.00 33.73 2.42
N GLY A 364 -10.37 32.75 1.56
CA GLY A 364 -9.53 32.27 0.47
C GLY A 364 -8.28 31.51 0.91
N SER A 365 -8.24 31.02 2.15
CA SER A 365 -7.13 30.22 2.69
C SER A 365 -7.65 29.13 3.61
N LYS A 366 -6.90 28.02 3.66
CA LYS A 366 -7.12 26.89 4.55
C LYS A 366 -5.79 26.53 5.20
N THR A 367 -5.74 26.60 6.52
CA THR A 367 -4.54 26.21 7.30
C THR A 367 -4.81 24.91 8.02
N GLN A 368 -3.89 23.95 7.92
CA GLN A 368 -4.00 22.67 8.59
C GLN A 368 -2.76 22.40 9.45
N TYR A 369 -2.99 21.92 10.65
CA TYR A 369 -1.95 21.49 11.59
C TYR A 369 -2.10 19.99 11.78
N PHE A 370 -1.07 19.26 11.45
CA PHE A 370 -0.98 17.82 11.60
C PHE A 370 -0.04 17.48 12.72
N LEU A 371 -0.55 16.84 13.77
CA LEU A 371 0.24 16.28 14.86
C LEU A 371 0.05 14.77 14.85
N SER A 372 1.13 14.01 14.80
CA SER A 372 1.02 12.55 14.80
C SER A 372 2.17 11.85 15.52
N ARG A 373 1.87 10.65 16.00
CA ARG A 373 2.84 9.70 16.54
C ARG A 373 2.65 8.36 15.86
N ASN A 374 3.75 7.81 15.33
CA ASN A 374 3.85 6.45 14.83
C ASN A 374 4.69 5.61 15.78
N MET A 375 4.33 4.36 15.93
CA MET A 375 5.06 3.36 16.69
C MET A 375 5.02 2.04 15.93
N LEU A 376 6.19 1.43 15.74
CA LEU A 376 6.35 0.10 15.19
C LEU A 376 7.35 -0.67 16.05
N ASN A 377 6.90 -1.79 16.61
CA ASN A 377 7.73 -2.69 17.37
C ASN A 377 7.78 -4.06 16.69
N ASN A 378 8.99 -4.59 16.54
CA ASN A 378 9.22 -5.94 16.03
C ASN A 378 10.02 -6.75 17.03
N THR A 379 9.55 -7.95 17.31
CA THR A 379 10.26 -8.95 18.10
C THR A 379 10.32 -10.24 17.30
N SER A 380 11.52 -10.78 17.16
CA SER A 380 11.73 -12.03 16.40
C SER A 380 12.85 -12.83 17.02
N TYR A 381 12.68 -14.15 17.11
CA TYR A 381 13.68 -15.03 17.64
C TYR A 381 13.64 -16.42 17.00
N LYS A 382 14.78 -17.11 17.06
CA LYS A 382 14.92 -18.47 16.58
C LYS A 382 15.81 -19.28 17.51
N TYR A 383 15.36 -20.47 17.83
CA TYR A 383 16.14 -21.49 18.52
C TYR A 383 16.60 -22.59 17.54
N ARG A 384 17.78 -23.13 17.78
CA ARG A 384 18.31 -24.27 17.01
C ARG A 384 17.36 -25.47 17.18
N ASN A 385 16.93 -26.07 16.07
CA ASN A 385 15.96 -27.15 16.05
C ASN A 385 14.63 -26.85 16.74
N ASN A 386 14.32 -25.56 16.96
CA ASN A 386 13.16 -25.08 17.73
C ASN A 386 13.15 -25.56 19.19
N ASP A 387 14.32 -25.89 19.74
CA ASP A 387 14.48 -26.32 21.14
C ASP A 387 14.69 -25.09 22.04
N GLU A 388 13.62 -24.68 22.74
CA GLU A 388 13.59 -23.55 23.67
C GLU A 388 13.99 -23.94 25.09
N SER A 389 14.55 -25.13 25.31
CA SER A 389 14.88 -25.64 26.66
C SER A 389 16.04 -24.87 27.32
N THR A 390 16.94 -24.29 26.50
CA THR A 390 18.08 -23.50 26.99
C THR A 390 18.30 -22.24 26.12
N GLU A 391 18.78 -21.14 26.72
CA GLU A 391 19.12 -19.92 25.97
C GLU A 391 20.33 -20.14 25.03
N ASP A 392 21.19 -21.13 25.26
CA ASP A 392 22.34 -21.46 24.40
C ASP A 392 21.90 -21.94 23.01
N ASN A 393 20.69 -22.47 22.92
CA ASN A 393 20.07 -22.84 21.65
C ASN A 393 19.56 -21.64 20.85
N ARG A 394 19.53 -20.43 21.43
CA ARG A 394 19.01 -19.23 20.76
C ARG A 394 20.03 -18.68 19.79
N ILE A 395 19.80 -18.93 18.49
CA ILE A 395 20.70 -18.56 17.40
C ILE A 395 20.39 -17.22 16.76
N PHE A 396 19.21 -16.66 17.04
CA PHE A 396 18.77 -15.38 16.50
C PHE A 396 17.85 -14.64 17.47
N THR A 397 18.09 -13.36 17.64
CA THR A 397 17.22 -12.42 18.34
C THR A 397 17.25 -11.08 17.61
N TYR A 398 16.09 -10.53 17.37
CA TYR A 398 15.93 -9.19 16.82
C TYR A 398 14.77 -8.50 17.51
N ASN A 399 15.06 -7.44 18.25
CA ASN A 399 14.05 -6.58 18.87
C ASN A 399 14.27 -5.16 18.39
N SER A 400 13.25 -4.51 17.88
CA SER A 400 13.37 -3.13 17.42
C SER A 400 12.14 -2.30 17.75
N ILE A 401 12.39 -1.00 17.92
CA ILE A 401 11.37 0.01 18.14
C ILE A 401 11.64 1.16 17.19
N GLU A 402 10.62 1.57 16.44
CA GLU A 402 10.62 2.80 15.64
C GLU A 402 9.52 3.72 16.16
N GLU A 403 9.90 4.88 16.68
CA GLU A 403 8.97 5.92 17.12
C GLU A 403 9.18 7.19 16.31
N GLU A 404 8.11 7.78 15.82
CA GLU A 404 8.15 9.05 15.10
C GLU A 404 7.08 9.99 15.64
N ASN A 405 7.49 11.14 16.15
CA ASN A 405 6.60 12.23 16.56
C ASN A 405 6.70 13.34 15.51
N LYS A 406 5.60 13.73 14.90
CA LYS A 406 5.58 14.62 13.73
C LYS A 406 4.64 15.79 13.94
N LEU A 407 5.12 16.99 13.63
CA LEU A 407 4.32 18.20 13.51
C LEU A 407 4.50 18.76 12.10
N ARG A 408 3.40 18.97 11.36
CA ARG A 408 3.40 19.61 10.03
C ARG A 408 2.31 20.67 9.98
N VAL A 409 2.65 21.82 9.40
CA VAL A 409 1.72 22.90 9.15
C VAL A 409 1.64 23.16 7.65
N GLU A 410 0.44 23.25 7.12
CA GLU A 410 0.15 23.51 5.71
C GLU A 410 -0.79 24.70 5.59
N ASN A 411 -0.52 25.62 4.67
CA ASN A 411 -1.43 26.68 4.29
C ASN A 411 -1.69 26.63 2.79
N SER A 412 -2.94 26.39 2.41
CA SER A 412 -3.41 26.47 1.04
C SER A 412 -4.11 27.80 0.82
N ARG A 413 -3.70 28.54 -0.20
CA ARG A 413 -4.25 29.87 -0.50
C ARG A 413 -4.45 30.08 -2.00
N SER A 414 -5.55 30.76 -2.34
CA SER A 414 -5.79 31.27 -3.68
C SER A 414 -5.23 32.70 -3.82
N LEU A 415 -4.27 32.89 -4.72
CA LEU A 415 -3.62 34.18 -5.04
C LEU A 415 -3.84 34.49 -6.51
N ASN A 416 -4.85 35.33 -6.81
CA ASN A 416 -5.29 35.59 -8.19
C ASN A 416 -5.58 34.28 -8.95
N ARG A 417 -4.81 34.00 -10.02
CA ARG A 417 -4.93 32.78 -10.85
C ARG A 417 -4.12 31.59 -10.34
N TRP A 418 -3.35 31.75 -9.25
CA TRP A 418 -2.53 30.70 -8.67
C TRP A 418 -3.19 30.14 -7.42
N LYS A 419 -3.10 28.83 -7.26
CA LYS A 419 -3.34 28.16 -5.99
C LYS A 419 -2.00 27.74 -5.42
N VAL A 420 -1.70 28.21 -4.21
CA VAL A 420 -0.40 28.04 -3.57
C VAL A 420 -0.59 27.23 -2.28
N LEU A 421 0.22 26.20 -2.11
CA LEU A 421 0.39 25.46 -0.87
C LEU A 421 1.78 25.76 -0.34
N THR A 422 1.87 26.20 0.91
CA THR A 422 3.13 26.33 1.65
C THR A 422 3.06 25.52 2.91
N GLY A 423 4.19 25.04 3.40
CA GLY A 423 4.21 24.34 4.66
C GLY A 423 5.61 24.07 5.18
N ALA A 424 5.64 23.67 6.43
CA ALA A 424 6.83 23.25 7.15
C ALA A 424 6.53 22.08 8.07
N GLY A 425 7.52 21.29 8.37
CA GLY A 425 7.39 20.15 9.26
C GLY A 425 8.64 19.90 10.09
N VAL A 426 8.44 19.38 11.28
CA VAL A 426 9.48 18.86 12.16
C VAL A 426 9.08 17.46 12.63
N GLU A 427 10.06 16.58 12.75
CA GLU A 427 9.86 15.22 13.21
C GLU A 427 10.97 14.86 14.18
N TYR A 428 10.61 14.18 15.26
CA TYR A 428 11.55 13.59 16.20
C TYR A 428 11.41 12.08 16.18
N VAL A 429 12.48 11.40 15.84
CA VAL A 429 12.54 9.96 15.64
C VAL A 429 13.42 9.32 16.70
N GLN A 430 12.93 8.22 17.25
CA GLN A 430 13.71 7.33 18.12
C GLN A 430 13.67 5.93 17.50
N PHE A 431 14.84 5.39 17.21
CA PHE A 431 15.01 4.02 16.73
C PHE A 431 15.90 3.27 17.71
N GLY A 432 15.40 2.16 18.22
CA GLY A 432 16.13 1.22 19.07
C GLY A 432 16.17 -0.15 18.43
N VAL A 433 17.30 -0.83 18.54
CA VAL A 433 17.45 -2.24 18.11
C VAL A 433 18.40 -2.99 19.02
N ASP A 434 17.99 -4.21 19.43
CA ASP A 434 18.84 -5.24 20.02
C ASP A 434 18.87 -6.41 19.05
N ASN A 435 20.03 -6.68 18.48
CA ASN A 435 20.23 -7.73 17.48
C ASN A 435 21.35 -8.67 17.92
N LYS A 436 21.05 -9.97 17.89
CA LYS A 436 22.01 -11.05 18.06
C LYS A 436 21.77 -12.08 16.97
N ALA A 437 22.78 -12.34 16.15
CA ALA A 437 22.68 -13.29 15.07
C ALA A 437 24.03 -13.93 14.77
N LYS A 438 24.01 -15.21 14.41
CA LYS A 438 25.15 -15.85 13.78
C LYS A 438 25.08 -15.64 12.27
N ILE A 439 26.08 -14.99 11.71
CA ILE A 439 26.22 -14.84 10.26
C ILE A 439 27.39 -15.69 9.76
N LEU A 440 27.21 -16.17 8.53
CA LEU A 440 28.30 -16.84 7.81
C LEU A 440 28.87 -15.84 6.80
N ILE A 441 30.17 -15.56 6.91
CA ILE A 441 30.94 -14.88 5.88
C ILE A 441 31.49 -15.95 4.95
N PRO A 442 31.01 -16.07 3.70
CA PRO A 442 31.47 -17.12 2.80
C PRO A 442 32.98 -17.03 2.57
N GLY A 443 33.71 -18.14 2.67
CA GLY A 443 35.11 -18.22 2.28
C GLY A 443 35.32 -18.10 0.77
N ALA A 444 36.56 -18.17 0.29
CA ALA A 444 36.85 -18.33 -1.13
C ALA A 444 36.20 -19.63 -1.68
N PRO A 445 35.95 -19.76 -2.99
CA PRO A 445 35.46 -20.99 -3.59
C PRO A 445 36.33 -22.20 -3.15
N GLY A 446 35.67 -23.27 -2.66
CA GLY A 446 36.36 -24.45 -2.14
C GLY A 446 36.91 -24.31 -0.71
N THR A 447 36.55 -23.30 0.04
CA THR A 447 36.92 -23.14 1.46
C THR A 447 35.70 -22.96 2.36
N ALA A 448 35.83 -23.36 3.63
CA ALA A 448 34.83 -23.05 4.64
C ALA A 448 34.74 -21.55 4.88
N GLY A 449 33.53 -21.05 5.13
CA GLY A 449 33.32 -19.68 5.58
C GLY A 449 33.65 -19.48 7.07
N ILE A 450 33.69 -18.21 7.47
CA ILE A 450 33.90 -17.82 8.85
C ILE A 450 32.56 -17.52 9.50
N VAL A 451 32.24 -18.20 10.61
CA VAL A 451 31.08 -17.88 11.44
C VAL A 451 31.42 -16.67 12.29
N LYS A 452 30.62 -15.64 12.19
CA LYS A 452 30.74 -14.41 12.99
C LYS A 452 29.48 -14.22 13.82
N ASP A 453 29.65 -14.04 15.12
CA ASP A 453 28.58 -13.58 15.98
C ASP A 453 28.43 -12.06 15.82
N ILE A 454 27.25 -11.64 15.38
CA ILE A 454 26.85 -10.24 15.39
C ILE A 454 26.01 -10.01 16.62
N ALA A 455 26.42 -9.11 17.49
CA ALA A 455 25.63 -8.65 18.60
C ALA A 455 25.83 -7.14 18.72
N PHE A 456 24.77 -6.38 18.62
CA PHE A 456 24.81 -4.96 18.91
C PHE A 456 23.47 -4.45 19.44
N ASN A 457 23.57 -3.47 20.33
CA ASN A 457 22.44 -2.66 20.78
C ASN A 457 22.66 -1.25 20.23
N SER A 458 21.64 -0.69 19.62
CA SER A 458 21.69 0.66 19.10
C SER A 458 20.48 1.46 19.53
N GLN A 459 20.75 2.72 19.89
CA GLN A 459 19.74 3.75 20.05
C GLN A 459 20.13 4.94 19.18
N LEU A 460 19.22 5.35 18.30
CA LEU A 460 19.36 6.47 17.39
C LEU A 460 18.26 7.47 17.67
N ASN A 461 18.64 8.71 17.98
CA ASN A 461 17.73 9.85 18.07
C ASN A 461 17.99 10.79 16.90
N LEU A 462 16.94 11.17 16.18
CA LEU A 462 17.05 11.92 14.95
C LEU A 462 15.98 13.02 14.91
N ALA A 463 16.38 14.27 14.74
CA ALA A 463 15.45 15.35 14.39
C ALA A 463 15.47 15.57 12.88
N LYS A 464 14.29 15.58 12.26
CA LYS A 464 14.09 15.90 10.83
C LYS A 464 13.32 17.20 10.73
N TYR A 465 13.62 18.01 9.73
CA TYR A 465 12.96 19.27 9.45
C TYR A 465 12.82 19.52 7.97
N SER A 466 11.75 20.20 7.59
CA SER A 466 11.42 20.43 6.18
C SER A 466 10.65 21.71 5.95
N GLY A 467 10.80 22.26 4.74
CA GLY A 467 9.97 23.33 4.23
C GLY A 467 9.61 23.09 2.78
N PHE A 468 8.39 23.43 2.36
CA PHE A 468 7.92 23.16 1.02
C PHE A 468 6.96 24.20 0.50
N VAL A 469 6.92 24.30 -0.83
CA VAL A 469 5.99 25.18 -1.58
C VAL A 469 5.53 24.48 -2.85
N ARG A 470 4.27 24.64 -3.19
CA ARG A 470 3.71 24.27 -4.48
C ARG A 470 2.81 25.41 -4.99
N ALA A 471 2.94 25.71 -6.25
CA ALA A 471 2.05 26.65 -6.91
C ALA A 471 1.52 26.02 -8.20
N TYR A 472 0.21 26.07 -8.41
CA TYR A 472 -0.38 25.62 -9.67
C TYR A 472 -1.44 26.60 -10.16
N ARG A 473 -1.68 26.59 -11.47
CA ARG A 473 -2.72 27.36 -12.12
C ARG A 473 -3.32 26.63 -13.31
N ASN A 474 -4.55 27.00 -13.65
CA ASN A 474 -5.16 26.59 -14.90
C ASN A 474 -4.59 27.43 -16.05
N VAL A 475 -4.30 26.76 -17.16
CA VAL A 475 -3.77 27.34 -18.41
C VAL A 475 -4.56 26.78 -19.60
N MET A 476 -4.66 27.55 -20.70
CA MET A 476 -5.33 27.08 -21.93
C MET A 476 -6.73 26.49 -21.66
N GLY A 477 -7.56 27.17 -20.87
CA GLY A 477 -8.89 26.69 -20.47
C GLY A 477 -8.86 25.53 -19.49
N ASN A 478 -8.64 24.30 -19.97
CA ASN A 478 -8.69 23.08 -19.16
C ASN A 478 -7.32 22.48 -18.82
N GLY A 479 -6.22 23.12 -19.24
CA GLY A 479 -4.86 22.70 -18.90
C GLY A 479 -4.49 23.08 -17.48
N THR A 480 -3.39 22.50 -16.97
CA THR A 480 -2.84 22.79 -15.64
C THR A 480 -1.32 22.83 -15.72
N LEU A 481 -0.72 23.78 -15.04
CA LEU A 481 0.73 23.87 -14.83
C LEU A 481 1.00 23.95 -13.33
N SER A 482 1.92 23.12 -12.83
CA SER A 482 2.27 23.01 -11.41
C SER A 482 3.78 23.03 -11.22
N PHE A 483 4.23 23.77 -10.21
CA PHE A 483 5.61 23.86 -9.75
C PHE A 483 5.65 23.46 -8.27
N ALA A 484 6.62 22.65 -7.88
CA ALA A 484 6.80 22.22 -6.50
C ALA A 484 8.27 22.22 -6.11
N GLY A 485 8.54 22.60 -4.87
CA GLY A 485 9.88 22.58 -4.29
C GLY A 485 9.81 22.24 -2.81
N ARG A 486 10.78 21.43 -2.34
CA ARG A 486 10.90 21.00 -0.95
C ARG A 486 12.36 20.87 -0.56
N LEU A 487 12.69 21.28 0.64
CA LEU A 487 13.97 21.12 1.27
C LEU A 487 13.79 20.29 2.55
N ASP A 488 14.60 19.25 2.69
CA ASP A 488 14.59 18.34 3.84
C ASP A 488 15.98 18.34 4.47
N GLY A 489 16.04 18.19 5.80
CA GLY A 489 17.27 18.03 6.55
C GLY A 489 17.04 17.19 7.80
N ASN A 490 18.14 16.67 8.37
CA ASN A 490 18.11 15.93 9.62
C ASN A 490 19.44 15.98 10.36
N THR A 491 19.46 15.54 11.62
CA THR A 491 20.62 15.63 12.51
C THR A 491 21.54 14.41 12.45
N PHE A 492 21.37 13.48 11.50
CA PHE A 492 22.16 12.25 11.46
C PHE A 492 23.64 12.51 11.19
N ASN A 493 23.96 13.27 10.15
CA ASN A 493 25.32 13.66 9.83
C ASN A 493 25.39 15.06 9.19
N LYS A 494 26.61 15.62 9.05
CA LYS A 494 26.81 16.99 8.54
C LYS A 494 26.26 17.19 7.13
N GLU A 495 26.34 16.18 6.27
CA GLU A 495 25.82 16.26 4.91
C GLU A 495 24.30 16.35 4.88
N MET A 496 23.62 15.54 5.68
CA MET A 496 22.16 15.52 5.76
C MET A 496 21.57 16.70 6.53
N GLN A 497 22.38 17.39 7.37
CA GLN A 497 21.96 18.63 8.02
C GLN A 497 21.76 19.77 7.02
N ASN A 498 22.58 19.83 5.98
CA ASN A 498 22.44 20.88 4.96
C ASN A 498 21.28 20.56 4.01
N VAL A 499 20.17 21.27 4.16
CA VAL A 499 18.96 21.08 3.34
C VAL A 499 19.18 21.24 1.84
N LEU A 500 20.24 21.94 1.41
CA LEU A 500 20.55 22.18 0.00
C LEU A 500 21.20 20.95 -0.67
N ASN A 501 21.63 19.94 0.09
CA ASN A 501 22.23 18.71 -0.44
C ASN A 501 21.16 17.71 -0.93
N GLN A 502 19.92 17.81 -0.47
CA GLN A 502 18.80 16.92 -0.83
C GLN A 502 17.53 17.67 -1.27
N PRO A 503 17.61 18.60 -2.25
CA PRO A 503 16.43 19.30 -2.73
C PRO A 503 15.50 18.36 -3.50
N THR A 504 14.21 18.48 -3.25
CA THR A 504 13.14 17.91 -4.07
C THR A 504 12.52 19.03 -4.89
N ALA A 505 12.40 18.87 -6.20
CA ALA A 505 11.75 19.85 -7.07
C ALA A 505 11.05 19.14 -8.22
N SER A 506 9.90 19.64 -8.64
CA SER A 506 9.21 19.12 -9.82
C SER A 506 8.41 20.19 -10.57
N VAL A 507 8.30 19.96 -11.87
CA VAL A 507 7.41 20.73 -12.76
C VAL A 507 6.51 19.74 -13.47
N SER A 508 5.20 19.99 -13.44
CA SER A 508 4.20 19.17 -14.08
C SER A 508 3.27 20.00 -14.94
N ALA A 509 2.90 19.48 -16.10
CA ALA A 509 1.98 20.09 -17.01
C ALA A 509 0.96 19.09 -17.54
N SER A 510 -0.28 19.51 -17.67
CA SER A 510 -1.33 18.80 -18.42
C SER A 510 -1.99 19.80 -19.36
N LEU A 511 -1.75 19.67 -20.64
CA LEU A 511 -2.15 20.62 -21.64
C LEU A 511 -3.17 20.01 -22.60
N PRO A 512 -4.29 20.70 -22.91
CA PRO A 512 -5.20 20.26 -23.95
C PRO A 512 -4.50 20.32 -25.31
N THR A 513 -4.74 19.31 -26.16
CA THR A 513 -4.27 19.32 -27.54
C THR A 513 -5.34 19.89 -28.46
N LYS A 514 -5.06 19.95 -29.78
CA LYS A 514 -6.07 20.34 -30.79
C LYS A 514 -7.20 19.30 -30.94
N VAL A 515 -6.96 18.05 -30.48
CA VAL A 515 -7.99 17.01 -30.49
C VAL A 515 -8.83 17.12 -29.22
N ASP A 516 -10.13 17.31 -29.38
CA ASP A 516 -11.05 17.45 -28.24
C ASP A 516 -11.01 16.22 -27.32
N GLY A 517 -10.84 16.48 -26.03
CA GLY A 517 -10.73 15.44 -25.00
C GLY A 517 -9.37 14.77 -24.88
N LEU A 518 -8.39 15.12 -25.74
CA LEU A 518 -7.02 14.61 -25.68
C LEU A 518 -6.11 15.63 -24.97
N PHE A 519 -5.35 15.14 -23.99
CA PHE A 519 -4.40 15.95 -23.21
C PHE A 519 -2.99 15.37 -23.31
N PHE A 520 -2.02 16.23 -23.44
CA PHE A 520 -0.61 15.91 -23.23
C PHE A 520 -0.22 16.18 -21.78
N ASN A 521 0.33 15.19 -21.11
CA ASN A 521 0.77 15.26 -19.72
C ASN A 521 2.29 15.08 -19.67
N ALA A 522 3.00 15.88 -18.88
CA ALA A 522 4.43 15.74 -18.66
C ALA A 522 4.81 16.12 -17.23
N ASN A 523 5.81 15.43 -16.68
CA ASN A 523 6.44 15.73 -15.39
C ASN A 523 7.94 15.56 -15.50
N VAL A 524 8.68 16.48 -14.91
CA VAL A 524 10.13 16.35 -14.65
C VAL A 524 10.36 16.70 -13.20
N GLY A 525 11.10 15.85 -12.48
CA GLY A 525 11.36 16.12 -11.06
C GLY A 525 12.54 15.36 -10.51
N GLN A 526 13.04 15.85 -9.38
CA GLN A 526 14.00 15.20 -8.51
C GLN A 526 13.36 14.97 -7.15
N PHE A 527 13.44 13.75 -6.65
CA PHE A 527 12.88 13.33 -5.37
C PHE A 527 13.97 12.69 -4.53
N THR A 528 13.85 12.81 -3.21
CA THR A 528 14.83 12.30 -2.27
C THR A 528 14.17 11.48 -1.17
N GLN A 529 14.88 10.46 -0.69
CA GLN A 529 14.43 9.58 0.39
C GLN A 529 15.55 9.35 1.39
N LEU A 530 15.24 9.48 2.68
CA LEU A 530 16.13 9.07 3.76
C LEU A 530 16.24 7.53 3.75
N PRO A 531 17.44 6.92 3.80
CA PRO A 531 17.60 5.50 4.04
C PRO A 531 16.87 5.02 5.29
N SER A 532 16.50 3.74 5.36
CA SER A 532 15.77 3.17 6.50
C SER A 532 16.54 3.32 7.81
N TYR A 533 15.81 3.37 8.93
CA TYR A 533 16.46 3.48 10.26
C TYR A 533 17.30 2.26 10.59
N THR A 534 17.04 1.10 10.02
CA THR A 534 17.88 -0.10 10.10
C THR A 534 19.29 0.14 9.56
N ILE A 535 19.41 0.91 8.47
CA ILE A 535 20.70 1.35 7.92
C ILE A 535 21.36 2.39 8.81
N LEU A 536 20.62 3.42 9.23
CA LEU A 536 21.13 4.53 10.01
C LEU A 536 21.59 4.08 11.40
N GLY A 537 20.88 3.14 12.01
CA GLY A 537 21.15 2.64 13.36
C GLY A 537 22.14 1.48 13.43
N TYR A 538 22.69 1.00 12.31
CA TYR A 538 23.65 -0.10 12.33
C TYR A 538 24.94 0.30 13.08
N ARG A 539 25.40 -0.60 14.01
CA ARG A 539 26.64 -0.43 14.74
C ARG A 539 27.62 -1.55 14.45
N ASN A 540 28.91 -1.19 14.38
CA ASN A 540 29.99 -2.15 14.26
C ASN A 540 30.29 -2.84 15.61
N ALA A 541 31.25 -3.76 15.61
CA ALA A 541 31.67 -4.50 16.82
C ALA A 541 32.25 -3.58 17.93
N ALA A 542 32.71 -2.36 17.59
CA ALA A 542 33.18 -1.37 18.54
C ALA A 542 32.05 -0.53 19.15
N GLY A 543 30.80 -0.77 18.72
CA GLY A 543 29.62 -0.03 19.17
C GLY A 543 29.42 1.33 18.49
N GLU A 544 30.19 1.64 17.42
CA GLU A 544 30.12 2.88 16.68
C GLU A 544 29.05 2.80 15.56
N LEU A 545 28.38 3.92 15.26
CA LEU A 545 27.47 4.03 14.10
C LEU A 545 28.29 3.91 12.80
N ASP A 546 28.41 2.72 12.27
CA ASP A 546 29.31 2.39 11.16
C ASP A 546 28.93 3.13 9.85
N ASN A 547 27.65 3.36 9.65
CA ASN A 547 27.12 4.01 8.45
C ASN A 547 27.09 5.56 8.55
N LEU A 548 27.48 6.18 9.67
CA LEU A 548 27.31 7.61 9.94
C LEU A 548 27.87 8.52 8.83
N ASN A 549 29.07 8.24 8.33
CA ASN A 549 29.76 9.06 7.34
C ASN A 549 29.69 8.49 5.92
N ARG A 550 28.93 7.38 5.71
CA ARG A 550 28.89 6.66 4.43
C ARG A 550 27.56 6.80 3.72
N VAL A 551 26.50 7.19 4.45
CA VAL A 551 25.15 7.24 3.87
C VAL A 551 24.68 8.66 3.61
N LYS A 552 23.92 8.79 2.52
CA LYS A 552 23.31 10.02 2.02
C LYS A 552 21.84 9.75 1.70
N TYR A 553 21.07 10.81 1.48
CA TYR A 553 19.73 10.65 0.90
C TYR A 553 19.82 9.96 -0.47
N ILE A 554 18.98 8.94 -0.66
CA ILE A 554 18.78 8.32 -1.97
C ILE A 554 18.10 9.35 -2.88
N ARG A 555 18.54 9.47 -4.12
CA ARG A 555 18.05 10.45 -5.08
C ARG A 555 17.47 9.75 -6.29
N ASN A 556 16.29 10.18 -6.73
CA ASN A 556 15.65 9.75 -7.95
C ASN A 556 15.34 10.98 -8.82
N ARG A 557 15.87 11.04 -10.04
CA ARG A 557 15.48 11.99 -11.07
C ARG A 557 14.55 11.29 -12.03
N MET A 558 13.37 11.85 -12.22
CA MET A 558 12.30 11.22 -12.98
C MET A 558 11.79 12.14 -14.07
N VAL A 559 11.54 11.55 -15.23
CA VAL A 559 10.77 12.15 -16.33
C VAL A 559 9.62 11.21 -16.65
N ALA A 560 8.41 11.75 -16.77
CA ALA A 560 7.25 11.02 -17.26
C ALA A 560 6.49 11.90 -18.26
N ALA A 561 6.06 11.32 -19.38
CA ALA A 561 5.26 12.03 -20.37
C ALA A 561 4.28 11.07 -21.05
N GLY A 562 3.10 11.58 -21.42
CA GLY A 562 2.10 10.74 -22.03
C GLY A 562 0.86 11.49 -22.51
N LEU A 563 -0.08 10.71 -22.99
CA LEU A 563 -1.36 11.17 -23.53
C LEU A 563 -2.51 10.63 -22.67
N GLN A 564 -3.52 11.46 -22.45
CA GLN A 564 -4.76 11.07 -21.78
C GLN A 564 -5.95 11.49 -22.64
N TYR A 565 -6.83 10.53 -22.93
CA TYR A 565 -8.06 10.74 -23.71
C TYR A 565 -9.29 10.48 -22.85
N ASN A 566 -10.21 11.48 -22.79
CA ASN A 566 -11.35 11.52 -21.88
C ASN A 566 -12.72 11.71 -22.58
N LYS A 567 -12.79 11.65 -23.92
CA LYS A 567 -14.05 11.93 -24.65
C LYS A 567 -15.03 10.75 -24.63
N VAL A 568 -14.53 9.52 -24.48
CA VAL A 568 -15.38 8.34 -24.35
C VAL A 568 -16.13 8.41 -23.02
N LYS A 569 -17.46 8.18 -23.09
CA LYS A 569 -18.32 8.25 -21.91
C LYS A 569 -17.82 7.33 -20.79
N ASP A 570 -17.63 7.89 -19.60
CA ASP A 570 -17.24 7.17 -18.39
C ASP A 570 -15.93 6.36 -18.53
N THR A 571 -15.09 6.74 -19.49
CA THR A 571 -13.85 6.05 -19.81
C THR A 571 -12.67 7.02 -19.79
N ARG A 572 -11.58 6.58 -19.23
CA ARG A 572 -10.27 7.23 -19.25
C ARG A 572 -9.29 6.29 -19.96
N ILE A 573 -8.55 6.81 -20.92
CA ILE A 573 -7.49 6.08 -21.62
C ILE A 573 -6.20 6.86 -21.43
N THR A 574 -5.12 6.20 -21.01
CA THR A 574 -3.79 6.83 -20.89
C THR A 574 -2.72 5.96 -21.50
N LEU A 575 -1.74 6.61 -22.12
CA LEU A 575 -0.47 6.03 -22.55
C LEU A 575 0.64 6.93 -22.02
N GLU A 576 1.53 6.38 -21.20
CA GLU A 576 2.58 7.14 -20.52
C GLU A 576 3.92 6.41 -20.62
N GLY A 577 5.00 7.14 -20.93
CA GLY A 577 6.37 6.68 -20.80
C GLY A 577 7.04 7.31 -19.59
N PHE A 578 7.94 6.57 -18.93
CA PHE A 578 8.67 7.05 -17.77
C PHE A 578 10.15 6.63 -17.82
N TYR A 579 11.00 7.46 -17.21
CA TYR A 579 12.42 7.18 -16.97
C TYR A 579 12.79 7.69 -15.57
N LYS A 580 13.42 6.83 -14.76
CA LYS A 580 13.92 7.09 -13.42
C LYS A 580 15.42 6.84 -13.40
N LYS A 581 16.20 7.78 -12.86
CA LYS A 581 17.64 7.61 -12.62
C LYS A 581 17.91 7.75 -11.13
N TYR A 582 18.39 6.67 -10.53
CA TYR A 582 18.75 6.62 -9.12
C TYR A 582 20.22 6.99 -8.92
N ALA A 583 20.52 7.63 -7.80
CA ALA A 583 21.87 7.88 -7.32
C ALA A 583 21.90 7.79 -5.79
N ASN A 584 23.08 7.55 -5.25
CA ASN A 584 23.29 7.39 -3.79
C ASN A 584 22.50 6.22 -3.18
N TYR A 585 22.17 5.20 -3.97
CA TYR A 585 21.50 4.01 -3.39
C TYR A 585 22.50 3.26 -2.50
N PRO A 586 22.08 2.69 -1.35
CA PRO A 586 22.98 1.95 -0.47
C PRO A 586 23.55 0.70 -1.15
N LEU A 587 24.87 0.53 -1.10
CA LEU A 587 25.61 -0.68 -1.48
C LEU A 587 26.01 -1.40 -0.20
N ALA A 588 25.62 -2.66 -0.03
CA ALA A 588 26.10 -3.53 1.04
C ALA A 588 27.59 -3.79 0.90
N LEU A 589 28.36 -3.57 1.97
CA LEU A 589 29.83 -3.68 1.89
C LEU A 589 30.32 -5.12 2.07
N ASN A 590 29.54 -5.98 2.73
CA ASN A 590 29.89 -7.38 2.92
C ASN A 590 29.93 -8.15 1.59
N ASP A 591 28.85 -8.02 0.80
CA ASP A 591 28.65 -8.77 -0.45
C ASP A 591 28.90 -7.91 -1.69
N SER A 592 29.12 -6.60 -1.52
CA SER A 592 29.29 -5.61 -2.59
C SER A 592 28.07 -5.55 -3.53
N ILE A 593 26.86 -5.60 -2.95
CA ILE A 593 25.60 -5.62 -3.70
C ILE A 593 24.80 -4.36 -3.40
N CYS A 594 24.31 -3.73 -4.45
CA CYS A 594 23.36 -2.64 -4.32
C CYS A 594 22.05 -3.16 -3.67
N LEU A 595 21.55 -2.52 -2.61
CA LEU A 595 20.29 -2.94 -1.97
C LEU A 595 19.10 -2.89 -2.94
N GLY A 596 19.16 -2.08 -4.00
CA GLY A 596 18.20 -2.10 -5.09
C GLY A 596 18.19 -3.38 -5.94
N ASN A 597 19.23 -4.22 -5.84
CA ASN A 597 19.33 -5.51 -6.52
C ASN A 597 18.87 -6.69 -5.66
N LEU A 598 18.59 -6.46 -4.36
CA LEU A 598 18.11 -7.49 -3.46
C LEU A 598 16.58 -7.57 -3.50
N GLY A 599 16.05 -8.80 -3.57
CA GLY A 599 14.64 -9.07 -3.31
C GLY A 599 14.30 -8.87 -1.85
N THR A 600 13.02 -8.75 -1.53
CA THR A 600 12.56 -8.84 -0.14
C THR A 600 12.35 -10.29 0.24
N ASP A 601 12.84 -10.58 1.40
CA ASP A 601 12.63 -11.76 2.18
C ASP A 601 11.92 -11.38 3.49
N PHE A 602 11.66 -12.30 4.40
CA PHE A 602 11.19 -12.00 5.76
C PHE A 602 12.30 -11.46 6.66
N ALA A 603 13.50 -11.27 6.15
CA ALA A 603 14.63 -10.74 6.88
C ALA A 603 14.60 -9.19 6.92
N VAL A 604 15.18 -8.62 7.98
CA VAL A 604 15.37 -7.17 8.11
C VAL A 604 16.30 -6.66 7.02
N VAL A 605 15.91 -5.60 6.32
CA VAL A 605 16.70 -5.01 5.24
C VAL A 605 17.60 -3.89 5.77
N GLY A 606 18.87 -3.91 5.38
CA GLY A 606 19.83 -2.82 5.64
C GLY A 606 20.51 -2.85 7.01
N ASN A 607 20.35 -3.93 7.79
CA ASN A 607 21.01 -4.13 9.10
C ASN A 607 22.47 -4.60 8.92
N GLU A 608 23.26 -3.81 8.18
CA GLU A 608 24.62 -4.14 7.77
C GLU A 608 25.43 -2.87 7.40
N PRO A 609 26.78 -2.97 7.26
CA PRO A 609 27.57 -1.85 6.77
C PRO A 609 27.26 -1.56 5.31
N VAL A 610 26.92 -0.31 5.02
CA VAL A 610 26.59 0.15 3.66
C VAL A 610 27.31 1.45 3.30
N SER A 611 27.36 1.75 1.99
CA SER A 611 27.79 3.05 1.48
C SER A 611 26.85 3.52 0.36
N SER A 612 26.50 4.80 0.34
CA SER A 612 25.62 5.41 -0.66
C SER A 612 26.33 5.72 -1.99
N VAL A 613 26.77 4.68 -2.69
CA VAL A 613 27.58 4.78 -3.91
C VAL A 613 26.98 4.10 -5.13
N CYS A 614 25.82 3.46 -4.98
CA CYS A 614 25.19 2.71 -6.05
C CYS A 614 24.28 3.61 -6.88
N ASP A 615 24.36 3.46 -8.20
CA ASP A 615 23.46 4.07 -9.18
C ASP A 615 22.52 3.02 -9.78
N GLY A 616 21.39 3.48 -10.31
CA GLY A 616 20.43 2.62 -10.97
C GLY A 616 19.54 3.37 -11.94
N ARG A 617 18.73 2.63 -12.70
CA ARG A 617 17.70 3.19 -13.59
C ARG A 617 16.49 2.27 -13.68
N ALA A 618 15.34 2.86 -13.87
CA ALA A 618 14.12 2.14 -14.27
C ALA A 618 13.39 2.94 -15.33
N TYR A 619 12.89 2.27 -16.37
CA TYR A 619 12.20 2.94 -17.48
C TYR A 619 11.16 2.02 -18.12
N GLY A 620 10.19 2.61 -18.78
CA GLY A 620 9.13 1.82 -19.39
C GLY A 620 7.97 2.63 -19.94
N MET A 621 6.92 1.90 -20.32
CA MET A 621 5.68 2.43 -20.86
C MET A 621 4.50 1.79 -20.13
N GLU A 622 3.46 2.58 -19.92
CA GLU A 622 2.22 2.19 -19.25
C GLU A 622 1.02 2.52 -20.14
N PHE A 623 0.11 1.56 -20.28
CA PHE A 623 -1.17 1.74 -20.95
C PHE A 623 -2.30 1.43 -19.99
N LEU A 624 -3.31 2.30 -19.94
CA LEU A 624 -4.49 2.13 -19.09
C LEU A 624 -5.76 2.43 -19.87
N ILE A 625 -6.75 1.54 -19.73
CA ILE A 625 -8.16 1.84 -19.99
C ILE A 625 -8.92 1.61 -18.70
N GLN A 626 -9.55 2.65 -18.17
CA GLN A 626 -10.41 2.57 -17.00
C GLN A 626 -11.83 3.03 -17.37
N LYS A 627 -12.80 2.14 -17.18
CA LYS A 627 -14.21 2.40 -17.44
C LYS A 627 -15.02 2.24 -16.16
N ARG A 628 -15.77 3.27 -15.81
CA ARG A 628 -16.69 3.27 -14.66
C ARG A 628 -18.11 3.36 -15.19
N SER A 629 -18.78 2.21 -15.32
CA SER A 629 -20.19 2.14 -15.72
C SER A 629 -21.05 1.73 -14.54
N ARG A 630 -22.22 2.33 -14.40
CA ARG A 630 -23.14 2.08 -13.29
C ARG A 630 -24.11 0.94 -13.55
N SER A 631 -24.53 0.79 -14.81
CA SER A 631 -25.57 -0.16 -15.24
C SER A 631 -25.07 -1.14 -16.27
N GLY A 632 -23.77 -1.42 -16.28
CA GLY A 632 -23.18 -2.30 -17.30
C GLY A 632 -21.77 -2.73 -16.91
N LEU A 633 -20.99 -3.06 -17.93
CA LEU A 633 -19.59 -3.46 -17.78
C LEU A 633 -18.73 -2.29 -17.28
N TYR A 634 -18.03 -2.48 -16.17
CA TYR A 634 -16.98 -1.62 -15.66
C TYR A 634 -15.66 -2.39 -15.59
N GLY A 635 -14.54 -1.70 -15.62
CA GLY A 635 -13.27 -2.38 -15.45
C GLY A 635 -12.04 -1.54 -15.71
N ILE A 636 -10.90 -2.19 -15.51
CA ILE A 636 -9.56 -1.65 -15.70
C ILE A 636 -8.79 -2.65 -16.57
N LEU A 637 -8.17 -2.16 -17.65
CA LEU A 637 -7.11 -2.83 -18.37
C LEU A 637 -5.84 -2.01 -18.17
N ALA A 638 -4.84 -2.60 -17.54
CA ALA A 638 -3.54 -1.99 -17.29
C ALA A 638 -2.43 -2.88 -17.86
N TYR A 639 -1.58 -2.31 -18.68
CA TYR A 639 -0.40 -2.97 -19.21
C TYR A 639 0.84 -2.13 -18.97
N THR A 640 1.92 -2.76 -18.53
CA THR A 640 3.21 -2.12 -18.31
C THR A 640 4.31 -2.92 -18.95
N LEU A 641 5.17 -2.24 -19.69
CA LEU A 641 6.46 -2.74 -20.18
C LEU A 641 7.56 -1.95 -19.49
N SER A 642 8.40 -2.60 -18.69
CA SER A 642 9.42 -1.88 -17.91
C SER A 642 10.69 -2.68 -17.68
N TRP A 643 11.78 -1.95 -17.46
CA TRP A 643 13.10 -2.47 -17.09
C TRP A 643 13.55 -1.77 -15.80
N SER A 644 14.27 -2.51 -14.94
CA SER A 644 14.86 -1.99 -13.71
C SER A 644 16.25 -2.61 -13.52
N GLU A 645 17.27 -1.74 -13.40
CA GLU A 645 18.66 -2.14 -13.31
C GLU A 645 19.38 -1.28 -12.28
N PHE A 646 20.28 -1.89 -11.52
CA PHE A 646 21.23 -1.19 -10.64
C PHE A 646 22.64 -1.67 -10.91
N ASN A 647 23.61 -0.81 -10.65
CA ASN A 647 25.01 -1.14 -10.89
C ASN A 647 25.51 -2.13 -9.83
N ASP A 648 26.36 -3.07 -10.25
CA ASP A 648 27.19 -3.86 -9.34
C ASP A 648 28.39 -3.03 -8.83
N LYS A 649 29.25 -3.64 -8.01
CA LYS A 649 30.46 -3.03 -7.48
C LYS A 649 31.44 -2.54 -8.56
N ASN A 650 31.37 -3.08 -9.77
CA ASN A 650 32.24 -2.73 -10.92
C ASN A 650 31.59 -1.69 -11.83
N GLY A 651 30.43 -1.15 -11.47
CA GLY A 651 29.66 -0.21 -12.29
C GLY A 651 28.88 -0.83 -13.44
N LYS A 652 28.83 -2.17 -13.54
CA LYS A 652 28.04 -2.89 -14.55
C LYS A 652 26.56 -2.92 -14.14
N ALA A 653 25.68 -2.56 -15.06
CA ALA A 653 24.24 -2.64 -14.84
C ALA A 653 23.76 -4.11 -14.76
N VAL A 654 23.06 -4.44 -13.69
CA VAL A 654 22.48 -5.76 -13.40
C VAL A 654 20.97 -5.59 -13.20
N ASN A 655 20.16 -6.51 -13.73
CA ASN A 655 18.73 -6.48 -13.50
C ASN A 655 18.41 -6.48 -12.00
N SER A 656 17.52 -5.62 -11.56
CA SER A 656 17.06 -5.65 -10.17
C SER A 656 16.13 -6.84 -9.93
N ALA A 657 15.99 -7.25 -8.67
CA ALA A 657 15.00 -8.27 -8.28
C ALA A 657 13.53 -7.87 -8.60
N TRP A 658 13.31 -6.61 -8.96
CA TRP A 658 12.01 -6.02 -9.30
C TRP A 658 11.75 -5.92 -10.80
N ASP A 659 12.71 -6.36 -11.64
CA ASP A 659 12.63 -6.30 -13.11
C ASP A 659 11.64 -7.32 -13.66
N SER A 660 10.36 -6.92 -13.71
CA SER A 660 9.30 -7.69 -14.38
C SER A 660 8.93 -6.96 -15.68
N ARG A 661 9.40 -7.52 -16.82
CA ARG A 661 9.32 -6.87 -18.13
C ARG A 661 7.89 -6.55 -18.57
N HIS A 662 7.02 -7.53 -18.52
CA HIS A 662 5.63 -7.41 -18.94
C HIS A 662 4.70 -7.65 -17.76
N THR A 663 3.84 -6.70 -17.48
CA THR A 663 2.79 -6.83 -16.47
C THR A 663 1.45 -6.47 -17.10
N LEU A 664 0.48 -7.37 -17.02
CA LEU A 664 -0.89 -7.16 -17.52
C LEU A 664 -1.87 -7.41 -16.38
N SER A 665 -2.77 -6.49 -16.18
CA SER A 665 -3.93 -6.65 -15.30
C SER A 665 -5.20 -6.31 -16.07
N LEU A 666 -6.16 -7.22 -16.06
CA LEU A 666 -7.49 -7.04 -16.61
C LEU A 666 -8.50 -7.32 -15.51
N VAL A 667 -9.17 -6.29 -15.02
CA VAL A 667 -10.24 -6.38 -14.01
C VAL A 667 -11.52 -5.92 -14.66
N GLY A 668 -12.57 -6.71 -14.53
CA GLY A 668 -13.87 -6.34 -15.04
C GLY A 668 -14.99 -6.89 -14.18
N GLY A 669 -16.11 -6.21 -14.18
CA GLY A 669 -17.31 -6.67 -13.48
C GLY A 669 -18.57 -6.09 -14.11
N MET A 670 -19.67 -6.75 -13.83
CA MET A 670 -20.97 -6.39 -14.35
C MET A 670 -22.05 -6.55 -13.28
N LYS A 671 -22.85 -5.50 -13.12
CA LYS A 671 -24.06 -5.56 -12.30
C LYS A 671 -25.18 -6.24 -13.10
N LEU A 672 -25.75 -7.27 -12.53
CA LEU A 672 -26.84 -8.06 -13.11
C LEU A 672 -28.18 -7.69 -12.42
N LYS A 673 -29.29 -8.22 -12.97
CA LYS A 673 -30.63 -8.05 -12.37
C LYS A 673 -30.67 -8.62 -10.94
N ARG A 674 -31.62 -8.13 -10.13
CA ARG A 674 -31.87 -8.59 -8.76
C ARG A 674 -30.66 -8.46 -7.82
N ASN A 675 -29.82 -7.42 -8.00
CA ASN A 675 -28.65 -7.11 -7.19
C ASN A 675 -27.58 -8.24 -7.14
N TRP A 676 -27.44 -9.02 -8.20
CA TRP A 676 -26.27 -9.82 -8.45
C TRP A 676 -25.16 -8.95 -9.07
N GLU A 677 -23.92 -9.22 -8.72
CA GLU A 677 -22.74 -8.63 -9.34
C GLU A 677 -21.71 -9.73 -9.55
N MET A 678 -21.12 -9.78 -10.74
CA MET A 678 -20.07 -10.72 -11.07
C MET A 678 -18.83 -9.94 -11.52
N GLY A 679 -17.65 -10.42 -11.14
CA GLY A 679 -16.37 -9.85 -11.53
C GLY A 679 -15.33 -10.91 -11.81
N ALA A 680 -14.38 -10.57 -12.67
CA ALA A 680 -13.19 -11.37 -12.93
C ALA A 680 -11.96 -10.47 -12.96
N LYS A 681 -10.81 -11.01 -12.51
CA LYS A 681 -9.51 -10.36 -12.56
C LYS A 681 -8.48 -11.34 -13.11
N PHE A 682 -7.91 -11.01 -14.26
CA PHE A 682 -6.77 -11.70 -14.80
C PHE A 682 -5.50 -10.89 -14.57
N ARG A 683 -4.44 -11.52 -14.08
CA ARG A 683 -3.13 -10.91 -13.92
C ARG A 683 -2.07 -11.78 -14.58
N MET A 684 -1.09 -11.12 -15.18
CA MET A 684 0.10 -11.75 -15.76
C MET A 684 1.31 -10.88 -15.47
N ALA A 685 2.42 -11.50 -15.08
CA ALA A 685 3.70 -10.82 -14.90
C ALA A 685 4.83 -11.71 -15.41
N SER A 686 5.76 -11.15 -16.16
CA SER A 686 6.99 -11.85 -16.57
C SER A 686 7.79 -12.28 -15.35
N GLY A 687 8.47 -13.39 -15.44
CA GLY A 687 9.35 -13.90 -14.40
C GLY A 687 10.38 -12.87 -13.97
N ARG A 688 10.51 -12.68 -12.65
CA ARG A 688 11.49 -11.80 -12.04
C ARG A 688 12.88 -12.47 -12.06
N PRO A 689 13.97 -11.68 -12.08
CA PRO A 689 15.31 -12.20 -11.90
C PRO A 689 15.49 -12.81 -10.51
N TYR A 690 16.36 -13.81 -10.42
CA TYR A 690 16.85 -14.35 -9.18
C TYR A 690 18.32 -14.75 -9.28
N THR A 691 18.99 -14.80 -8.15
CA THR A 691 20.39 -15.24 -8.03
C THR A 691 20.42 -16.74 -7.76
N PRO A 692 21.08 -17.57 -8.57
CA PRO A 692 21.21 -18.99 -8.31
C PRO A 692 22.05 -19.25 -7.06
N TYR A 693 21.97 -20.46 -6.52
CA TYR A 693 22.78 -20.83 -5.37
C TYR A 693 24.20 -21.23 -5.75
N ASP A 694 25.15 -20.89 -4.89
CA ASP A 694 26.49 -21.46 -4.87
C ASP A 694 26.41 -22.83 -4.16
N VAL A 695 26.18 -23.89 -4.95
CA VAL A 695 25.92 -25.22 -4.43
C VAL A 695 27.12 -25.76 -3.64
N GLN A 696 28.34 -25.56 -4.18
CA GLN A 696 29.55 -26.06 -3.57
C GLN A 696 29.80 -25.44 -2.19
N ARG A 697 29.72 -24.13 -2.08
CA ARG A 697 29.90 -23.43 -0.81
C ARG A 697 28.74 -23.71 0.16
N SER A 698 27.52 -23.80 -0.32
CA SER A 698 26.34 -24.00 0.53
C SER A 698 26.45 -25.30 1.31
N LEU A 699 26.89 -26.38 0.66
CA LEU A 699 26.87 -27.74 1.19
C LEU A 699 28.07 -28.10 2.04
N VAL A 700 29.11 -27.25 2.14
CA VAL A 700 30.20 -27.45 3.11
C VAL A 700 29.60 -27.50 4.52
N LYS A 701 29.94 -28.55 5.30
CA LYS A 701 29.34 -28.75 6.65
C LYS A 701 29.46 -27.53 7.53
N GLY A 702 30.65 -26.93 7.60
CA GLY A 702 30.89 -25.74 8.39
C GLY A 702 30.04 -24.54 7.98
N ASN A 703 29.55 -24.48 6.74
CA ASN A 703 28.67 -23.41 6.25
C ASN A 703 27.18 -23.74 6.51
N TRP A 704 26.78 -24.98 6.16
CA TRP A 704 25.39 -25.43 6.29
C TRP A 704 24.94 -25.45 7.74
N ASP A 705 25.77 -25.97 8.66
CA ASP A 705 25.44 -26.14 10.09
C ASP A 705 25.20 -24.82 10.84
N VAL A 706 25.57 -23.67 10.22
CA VAL A 706 25.36 -22.34 10.81
C VAL A 706 23.92 -21.88 10.63
N LYS A 707 23.39 -22.01 9.43
CA LYS A 707 22.08 -21.42 9.05
C LYS A 707 21.07 -22.44 8.54
N GLY A 708 21.48 -23.59 8.04
CA GLY A 708 20.60 -24.57 7.40
C GLY A 708 19.96 -24.08 6.11
N VAL A 709 20.53 -23.05 5.48
CA VAL A 709 20.05 -22.45 4.22
C VAL A 709 21.17 -22.25 3.23
N ALA A 710 20.84 -22.33 1.94
CA ALA A 710 21.80 -22.17 0.86
C ALA A 710 22.33 -20.71 0.74
N LEU A 711 23.54 -20.58 0.21
CA LEU A 711 24.20 -19.33 -0.12
C LEU A 711 23.94 -18.98 -1.57
N ASN A 712 23.67 -17.71 -1.86
CA ASN A 712 23.55 -17.22 -3.23
C ASN A 712 24.92 -17.08 -3.90
N ASP A 713 24.98 -17.40 -5.19
CA ASP A 713 26.14 -17.12 -6.05
C ASP A 713 26.06 -15.67 -6.56
N TYR A 714 26.65 -14.74 -5.81
CA TYR A 714 26.63 -13.34 -6.19
C TYR A 714 27.53 -12.99 -7.39
N SER A 715 28.34 -13.92 -7.89
CA SER A 715 29.00 -13.75 -9.20
C SER A 715 28.00 -13.81 -10.37
N ARG A 716 26.83 -14.42 -10.11
CA ARG A 716 25.70 -14.55 -11.03
C ARG A 716 24.46 -13.82 -10.52
N LEU A 717 24.68 -12.66 -9.88
CA LEU A 717 23.61 -11.85 -9.29
C LEU A 717 22.48 -11.61 -10.30
N ASN A 718 21.25 -12.05 -9.95
CA ASN A 718 20.04 -11.89 -10.74
C ASN A 718 20.17 -12.36 -12.22
N ALA A 719 21.02 -13.37 -12.47
CA ALA A 719 21.30 -13.87 -13.83
C ALA A 719 20.20 -14.78 -14.39
N GLU A 720 19.47 -15.46 -13.52
CA GLU A 720 18.39 -16.38 -13.90
C GLU A 720 17.03 -15.67 -13.80
N ARG A 721 16.00 -16.23 -14.47
CA ARG A 721 14.63 -15.72 -14.40
C ARG A 721 13.64 -16.82 -14.06
N LEU A 722 12.68 -16.47 -13.23
CA LEU A 722 11.53 -17.32 -12.91
C LEU A 722 10.58 -17.42 -14.11
N GLY A 723 9.68 -18.37 -14.07
CA GLY A 723 8.61 -18.51 -15.06
C GLY A 723 7.61 -17.34 -15.02
N THR A 724 6.81 -17.19 -16.08
CA THR A 724 5.75 -16.19 -16.13
C THR A 724 4.61 -16.56 -15.18
N PHE A 725 4.28 -15.66 -14.27
CA PHE A 725 3.12 -15.75 -13.41
C PHE A 725 1.85 -15.38 -14.18
N SER A 726 0.76 -16.15 -14.01
CA SER A 726 -0.58 -15.72 -14.41
C SER A 726 -1.64 -16.31 -13.49
N GLN A 727 -2.70 -15.54 -13.21
CA GLN A 727 -3.77 -15.92 -12.30
C GLN A 727 -5.08 -15.31 -12.74
N LEU A 728 -6.15 -16.10 -12.68
CA LEU A 728 -7.54 -15.65 -12.86
C LEU A 728 -8.29 -15.77 -11.55
N ASP A 729 -8.85 -14.67 -11.08
CA ASP A 729 -9.71 -14.60 -9.91
C ASP A 729 -11.15 -14.30 -10.35
N VAL A 730 -12.14 -14.93 -9.71
CA VAL A 730 -13.56 -14.74 -10.04
C VAL A 730 -14.33 -14.47 -8.74
N ARG A 731 -15.21 -13.48 -8.79
CA ARG A 731 -16.04 -13.10 -7.65
C ARG A 731 -17.50 -12.96 -8.04
N VAL A 732 -18.39 -13.41 -7.18
CA VAL A 732 -19.84 -13.26 -7.30
C VAL A 732 -20.38 -12.71 -6.00
N ASP A 733 -21.15 -11.64 -6.09
CA ASP A 733 -21.83 -11.00 -4.97
C ASP A 733 -23.33 -11.03 -5.15
N LYS A 734 -24.07 -11.26 -4.08
CA LYS A 734 -25.52 -11.12 -3.99
C LYS A 734 -25.89 -10.24 -2.81
N VAL A 735 -26.63 -9.14 -3.11
CA VAL A 735 -27.07 -8.20 -2.08
C VAL A 735 -28.58 -8.26 -1.94
N TRP A 736 -29.04 -8.34 -0.69
CA TRP A 736 -30.44 -8.15 -0.30
C TRP A 736 -30.56 -6.85 0.50
N TYR A 737 -31.42 -5.95 0.06
CA TYR A 737 -31.73 -4.72 0.76
C TYR A 737 -33.05 -4.87 1.50
N PHE A 738 -33.00 -4.79 2.83
CA PHE A 738 -34.16 -4.76 3.71
C PHE A 738 -34.42 -3.32 4.17
N LYS A 739 -35.53 -3.06 4.83
CA LYS A 739 -35.90 -1.70 5.29
C LYS A 739 -34.91 -1.06 6.25
N ARG A 740 -34.31 -1.86 7.15
CA ARG A 740 -33.41 -1.40 8.21
C ARG A 740 -32.07 -2.11 8.20
N SER A 741 -31.79 -2.91 7.19
CA SER A 741 -30.55 -3.67 7.09
C SER A 741 -30.25 -4.06 5.66
N SER A 742 -29.04 -4.47 5.38
CA SER A 742 -28.70 -5.14 4.14
C SER A 742 -27.77 -6.33 4.40
N LEU A 743 -27.91 -7.36 3.58
CA LEU A 743 -27.08 -8.55 3.62
C LEU A 743 -26.37 -8.72 2.28
N ASN A 744 -25.05 -8.78 2.29
CA ASN A 744 -24.24 -9.17 1.15
C ASN A 744 -23.59 -10.52 1.42
N LEU A 745 -23.88 -11.50 0.58
CA LEU A 745 -23.17 -12.76 0.50
C LEU A 745 -22.26 -12.72 -0.74
N TYR A 746 -21.00 -13.03 -0.57
CA TYR A 746 -20.07 -13.12 -1.70
C TYR A 746 -19.28 -14.42 -1.67
N MET A 747 -18.94 -14.89 -2.87
CA MET A 747 -17.97 -15.96 -3.13
C MET A 747 -16.85 -15.38 -3.98
N ASP A 748 -15.64 -15.53 -3.52
CA ASP A 748 -14.41 -15.06 -4.18
C ASP A 748 -13.46 -16.26 -4.35
N ILE A 749 -13.13 -16.61 -5.57
CA ILE A 749 -12.27 -17.73 -5.91
C ILE A 749 -10.99 -17.17 -6.52
N GLN A 750 -9.91 -17.24 -5.76
CA GLN A 750 -8.59 -16.89 -6.28
C GLN A 750 -8.00 -18.07 -7.02
N ASN A 751 -7.25 -17.77 -8.07
CA ASN A 751 -6.62 -18.75 -8.95
C ASN A 751 -7.63 -19.81 -9.47
N PHE A 752 -8.72 -19.32 -10.06
CA PHE A 752 -9.81 -20.14 -10.57
C PHE A 752 -9.36 -21.23 -11.56
N LEU A 753 -8.28 -20.99 -12.31
CA LEU A 753 -7.69 -21.95 -13.25
C LEU A 753 -6.77 -22.97 -12.56
N ASN A 754 -6.60 -22.88 -11.24
CA ASN A 754 -5.71 -23.75 -10.45
C ASN A 754 -4.30 -23.86 -11.06
N LYS A 755 -3.76 -22.74 -11.57
CA LYS A 755 -2.46 -22.70 -12.21
C LYS A 755 -1.36 -22.54 -11.17
N GLU A 756 -0.44 -23.49 -11.10
CA GLU A 756 0.74 -23.39 -10.27
C GLU A 756 1.76 -22.41 -10.86
N TYR A 757 2.44 -21.71 -9.96
CA TYR A 757 3.59 -20.88 -10.24
C TYR A 757 4.80 -21.49 -9.54
N VAL A 758 5.82 -21.85 -10.32
CA VAL A 758 7.05 -22.42 -9.80
C VAL A 758 8.01 -21.27 -9.47
N GLY A 759 8.36 -21.17 -8.19
CA GLY A 759 9.38 -20.26 -7.69
C GLY A 759 10.79 -20.80 -7.88
N GLN A 760 11.79 -20.11 -7.32
CA GLN A 760 13.15 -20.60 -7.28
C GLN A 760 13.17 -21.94 -6.49
N PRO A 761 13.70 -23.04 -7.07
CA PRO A 761 13.88 -24.27 -6.32
C PRO A 761 14.81 -24.04 -5.13
N THR A 762 14.45 -24.54 -3.95
CA THR A 762 15.26 -24.35 -2.74
C THR A 762 16.29 -25.47 -2.63
N LEU A 763 17.58 -25.11 -2.62
CA LEU A 763 18.66 -26.06 -2.33
C LEU A 763 18.61 -26.43 -0.85
N ILE A 764 18.60 -27.75 -0.56
CA ILE A 764 18.65 -28.31 0.78
C ILE A 764 19.76 -29.36 0.87
N ALA A 765 20.24 -29.62 2.10
CA ALA A 765 21.06 -30.80 2.34
C ALA A 765 20.17 -32.04 2.42
N SER A 766 20.56 -33.09 1.71
CA SER A 766 19.83 -34.36 1.66
C SER A 766 19.80 -35.03 3.04
N GLN A 767 18.69 -35.72 3.36
CA GLN A 767 18.47 -36.44 4.60
C GLN A 767 18.17 -37.91 4.32
N ASP A 768 18.61 -38.80 5.22
CA ASP A 768 18.20 -40.18 5.24
C ASP A 768 16.76 -40.36 5.78
N ALA A 769 16.28 -41.61 5.83
CA ALA A 769 14.93 -41.89 6.34
C ALA A 769 14.74 -41.52 7.82
N ALA A 770 15.81 -41.46 8.60
CA ALA A 770 15.82 -41.05 10.00
C ALA A 770 15.91 -39.52 10.16
N GLY A 771 16.14 -38.76 9.05
CA GLY A 771 16.29 -37.31 9.06
C GLY A 771 17.73 -36.84 9.28
N ASN A 772 18.71 -37.68 9.31
CA ASN A 772 20.11 -37.28 9.43
C ASN A 772 20.66 -36.79 8.10
N LEU A 773 21.49 -35.75 8.14
CA LEU A 773 22.12 -35.18 6.95
C LEU A 773 23.11 -36.14 6.33
N ILE A 774 22.99 -36.42 5.04
CA ILE A 774 23.84 -37.33 4.28
C ILE A 774 25.10 -36.61 3.84
N THR A 775 26.26 -37.13 4.26
CA THR A 775 27.58 -36.62 3.82
C THR A 775 27.88 -37.08 2.38
N ASP A 776 28.49 -36.21 1.59
CA ASP A 776 28.98 -36.56 0.25
C ASP A 776 30.40 -37.14 0.35
N PRO A 777 30.59 -38.43 0.04
CA PRO A 777 31.89 -39.07 0.14
C PRO A 777 32.87 -38.60 -0.94
N ASN A 778 32.39 -37.96 -2.01
CA ASN A 778 33.21 -37.52 -3.14
C ASN A 778 33.64 -36.07 -3.05
N ALA A 779 33.21 -35.36 -2.02
CA ALA A 779 33.54 -33.92 -1.88
C ALA A 779 34.97 -33.77 -1.33
N THR A 780 35.68 -32.75 -1.85
CA THR A 780 37.04 -32.39 -1.38
C THR A 780 37.07 -31.82 0.03
N LEU A 781 36.01 -31.19 0.46
CA LEU A 781 35.78 -30.71 1.83
C LEU A 781 34.63 -31.51 2.46
N PRO A 782 34.60 -31.67 3.77
CA PRO A 782 33.45 -32.26 4.44
C PRO A 782 32.17 -31.53 4.06
N SER A 783 31.35 -32.16 3.22
CA SER A 783 30.15 -31.54 2.64
C SER A 783 28.96 -32.50 2.74
N TYR A 784 27.77 -31.93 2.74
CA TYR A 784 26.53 -32.68 2.60
C TYR A 784 26.18 -32.91 1.12
N ARG A 785 25.41 -33.94 0.84
CA ARG A 785 24.80 -34.16 -0.47
C ARG A 785 23.67 -33.14 -0.65
N GLY A 786 23.58 -32.51 -1.81
CA GLY A 786 22.51 -31.56 -2.13
C GLY A 786 21.28 -32.24 -2.71
N ASP A 787 20.11 -31.63 -2.47
CA ASP A 787 18.81 -31.93 -3.08
C ASP A 787 18.05 -30.62 -3.33
N TYR A 788 17.00 -30.65 -4.15
CA TYR A 788 16.20 -29.47 -4.43
C TYR A 788 14.73 -29.71 -4.06
N LEU A 789 14.17 -28.78 -3.28
CA LEU A 789 12.73 -28.69 -3.08
C LEU A 789 12.14 -27.78 -4.17
N VAL A 790 11.13 -28.30 -4.86
CA VAL A 790 10.35 -27.49 -5.79
C VAL A 790 9.41 -26.61 -4.99
N ASN A 791 9.55 -25.29 -5.12
CA ASN A 791 8.64 -24.32 -4.52
C ASN A 791 7.54 -23.99 -5.52
N SER A 792 6.38 -24.60 -5.39
CA SER A 792 5.20 -24.18 -6.13
C SER A 792 4.23 -23.43 -5.23
N THR A 793 3.64 -22.37 -5.79
CA THR A 793 2.56 -21.62 -5.16
C THR A 793 1.42 -21.45 -6.17
N GLY A 794 0.22 -21.23 -5.70
CA GLY A 794 -0.92 -21.00 -6.58
C GLY A 794 -1.85 -22.19 -6.69
N PHE A 795 -2.48 -22.57 -5.59
CA PHE A 795 -3.64 -23.45 -5.60
C PHE A 795 -4.93 -22.64 -5.63
N LEU A 796 -6.01 -23.30 -6.04
CA LEU A 796 -7.35 -22.73 -6.02
C LEU A 796 -7.76 -22.39 -4.57
N GLN A 797 -8.10 -21.11 -4.33
CA GLN A 797 -8.48 -20.63 -2.98
C GLN A 797 -9.89 -20.07 -3.02
N PRO A 798 -10.93 -20.89 -2.72
CA PRO A 798 -12.28 -20.39 -2.57
C PRO A 798 -12.44 -19.71 -1.20
N SER A 799 -13.14 -18.60 -1.18
CA SER A 799 -13.54 -17.90 0.03
C SER A 799 -15.00 -17.46 -0.06
N ILE A 800 -15.71 -17.58 1.05
CA ILE A 800 -17.09 -17.11 1.20
C ILE A 800 -17.08 -16.08 2.31
N GLY A 801 -17.78 -14.97 2.09
CA GLY A 801 -17.92 -13.96 3.12
C GLY A 801 -19.31 -13.40 3.21
N VAL A 802 -19.63 -12.90 4.39
CA VAL A 802 -20.92 -12.32 4.73
C VAL A 802 -20.70 -10.91 5.27
N ILE A 803 -21.43 -9.95 4.74
CA ILE A 803 -21.46 -8.57 5.23
C ILE A 803 -22.90 -8.23 5.60
N PHE A 804 -23.12 -7.84 6.85
CA PHE A 804 -24.42 -7.46 7.37
C PHE A 804 -24.38 -6.03 7.90
N ASP A 805 -25.16 -5.14 7.26
CA ASP A 805 -25.32 -3.73 7.66
C ASP A 805 -26.66 -3.56 8.37
N PHE A 806 -26.70 -2.79 9.49
CA PHE A 806 -27.90 -2.52 10.30
C PHE A 806 -27.85 -1.21 11.10
#